data_dc8e191f532e1fbecb26ca37e43a9437
#
_entry.id   dc8e191f532e1fbecb26ca37e43a9437
#
_cell.length_a   1.000
_cell.length_b   1.000
_cell.length_c   1.000
_cell.angle_alpha   90.00
_cell.angle_beta   90.00
_cell.angle_gamma   90.00
#
_symmetry.space_group_name_H-M   'P 1'
#
loop_
_entity.id
_entity.type
_entity.pdbx_description
1 polymer ?
#
loop_
_entity_poly.entity_id
_entity_poly.type
_entity_poly.pdbx_seq_one_letter_code
_entity_poly.pdbx_strand_id
1 'polypeptide(L)'
;MLFRAYYATAYGRPMTTSDGTPTNAVFGFASMMQKAIDIIQPDAVLVAFDAGKHTFRHELYADYKGGRKPAPDDLVPQFKLVRDFLDAFAITWVEMQDIEADDLIGTISKKAKDYQTYVLTSDHDMLQLVDDTTSVLLMKKGITEMDVMTPQSLKEQMGIEPLQIIDMKGLMGDKSDNIPGIPGIGEKTALKLLEEYRTVENVLANEDKLKGALQKKVMEGHDSALLSKKLATIRRDVDVKMSENELSFTPNYPQLVKFLQMLEMNTLTKRFLDKIVAEENTTEETVVTPSEDKRVTKVPTEMFKDACAVFVDDNHDAFMHATINGFALFNGKQAVYISLADAKKDEDLLAYLSSDMPHKYGFDVKRNLHLAENEGLTLNFHDDLMLAASLVDSSLTTTAKIIERYGFENTVSYEEVYGKPTKPNLIIDEEKQCMYACAFARNIFSLYAEITPKLKEYKMEKLYYEMEMPLTSVLYHMEREGIRCDIDILDRIATETMAKISEAQKEIYTIAGKEFNINSPKQLAEVLFDDLGLPTGKKRSTAAGELEKLQGKSPIIDYILDYRKLSKIYSTYAEGLKKYIQKDGKIHTIYNQSATQTGRLSSSEPNLQNISVRDEQGKEIRKAFLPEDDCVLISSDYHQIELRMLAHMANETSLIEAFKEGIDIHTKTAMDVFHKPQDEITPQDRRSAKTVNFGIVYGISDFGLSEQLGVSRYEAHDFIERYYAAYPKIRTYMDKIVKECEEKGYVETLCGRRREIPEIHDKNHATREFGKRAAMNAPIQGSAADLIKLAMIHIDQMMKDAKVKSKMILQVHDELIFNVPKEEVDIMKKLINDGMVNAMHLQVPLTAECSIGSDWYEAK
;
A
#
# COMPACT_ATOMS: atom_id res chain seq x y z
N MET A 1 -22.23 -2.09 14.21
CA MET A 1 -20.87 -2.62 14.22
C MET A 1 -20.72 -3.88 13.36
N LEU A 2 -21.42 -5.00 13.61
CA LEU A 2 -21.24 -6.27 12.90
C LEU A 2 -21.56 -6.21 11.39
N PHE A 3 -22.63 -5.55 10.98
CA PHE A 3 -22.93 -5.31 9.56
C PHE A 3 -21.82 -4.51 8.87
N ARG A 4 -21.28 -3.50 9.55
CA ARG A 4 -20.16 -2.73 9.03
C ARG A 4 -18.92 -3.61 8.86
N ALA A 5 -18.59 -4.43 9.86
CA ALA A 5 -17.49 -5.39 9.79
C ALA A 5 -17.65 -6.33 8.59
N TYR A 6 -18.84 -6.88 8.40
CA TYR A 6 -19.17 -7.75 7.29
C TYR A 6 -18.94 -7.07 5.94
N TYR A 7 -19.56 -5.89 5.71
CA TYR A 7 -19.41 -5.20 4.41
C TYR A 7 -18.01 -4.65 4.16
N ALA A 8 -17.29 -4.23 5.19
CA ALA A 8 -15.93 -3.74 5.04
C ALA A 8 -14.94 -4.85 4.64
N THR A 9 -15.22 -6.10 5.03
CA THR A 9 -14.37 -7.28 4.74
C THR A 9 -14.89 -8.13 3.56
N ALA A 10 -16.07 -7.83 3.01
CA ALA A 10 -16.68 -8.58 1.91
C ALA A 10 -16.05 -8.35 0.53
N TYR A 11 -15.25 -7.29 0.35
CA TYR A 11 -14.67 -6.90 -0.94
C TYR A 11 -13.33 -7.60 -1.28
N GLY A 12 -12.92 -8.60 -0.47
CA GLY A 12 -11.72 -9.40 -0.67
C GLY A 12 -12.02 -10.86 -1.01
N ARG A 13 -11.06 -11.74 -0.69
CA ARG A 13 -11.30 -13.19 -0.71
C ARG A 13 -12.32 -13.56 0.36
N PRO A 14 -13.25 -14.52 0.11
CA PRO A 14 -14.12 -15.03 1.16
C PRO A 14 -13.28 -15.55 2.33
N MET A 15 -13.50 -15.00 3.52
CA MET A 15 -12.88 -15.49 4.76
C MET A 15 -13.77 -16.58 5.34
N THR A 16 -13.36 -17.82 5.19
CA THR A 16 -14.08 -18.99 5.72
C THR A 16 -13.09 -19.93 6.37
N THR A 17 -13.54 -20.67 7.35
CA THR A 17 -12.82 -21.86 7.87
C THR A 17 -12.74 -22.96 6.82
N SER A 18 -11.96 -23.99 7.10
CA SER A 18 -11.78 -25.13 6.19
C SER A 18 -13.07 -25.95 5.94
N ASP A 19 -14.03 -25.89 6.86
CA ASP A 19 -15.36 -26.51 6.72
C ASP A 19 -16.39 -25.61 6.03
N GLY A 20 -16.00 -24.40 5.64
CA GLY A 20 -16.84 -23.44 4.91
C GLY A 20 -17.60 -22.45 5.79
N THR A 21 -17.37 -22.43 7.11
CA THR A 21 -18.01 -21.45 8.01
C THR A 21 -17.50 -20.03 7.71
N PRO A 22 -18.36 -19.04 7.39
CA PRO A 22 -17.95 -17.68 7.12
C PRO A 22 -17.45 -16.98 8.39
N THR A 23 -16.33 -16.24 8.30
CA THR A 23 -15.65 -15.64 9.46
C THR A 23 -15.31 -14.15 9.27
N ASN A 24 -15.57 -13.57 8.10
CA ASN A 24 -15.20 -12.21 7.76
C ASN A 24 -15.78 -11.14 8.70
N ALA A 25 -17.04 -11.28 9.13
CA ALA A 25 -17.67 -10.33 10.04
C ALA A 25 -17.07 -10.42 11.46
N VAL A 26 -16.76 -11.64 11.92
CA VAL A 26 -16.06 -11.87 13.21
C VAL A 26 -14.68 -11.25 13.19
N PHE A 27 -13.91 -11.47 12.12
CA PHE A 27 -12.57 -10.87 11.93
C PHE A 27 -12.62 -9.34 11.97
N GLY A 28 -13.54 -8.73 11.21
CA GLY A 28 -13.70 -7.28 11.20
C GLY A 28 -14.14 -6.73 12.55
N PHE A 29 -15.08 -7.40 13.24
CA PHE A 29 -15.56 -7.02 14.56
C PHE A 29 -14.43 -7.11 15.61
N ALA A 30 -13.72 -8.23 15.67
CA ALA A 30 -12.59 -8.45 16.58
C ALA A 30 -11.48 -7.39 16.36
N SER A 31 -11.18 -7.06 15.10
CA SER A 31 -10.19 -6.02 14.77
C SER A 31 -10.61 -4.62 15.23
N MET A 32 -11.89 -4.27 15.11
CA MET A 32 -12.42 -2.99 15.60
C MET A 32 -12.40 -2.93 17.14
N MET A 33 -12.81 -3.99 17.81
CA MET A 33 -12.80 -4.09 19.28
C MET A 33 -11.37 -3.99 19.81
N GLN A 34 -10.44 -4.76 19.26
CA GLN A 34 -9.05 -4.70 19.67
C GLN A 34 -8.48 -3.29 19.51
N LYS A 35 -8.73 -2.63 18.37
CA LYS A 35 -8.26 -1.26 18.16
C LYS A 35 -8.81 -0.27 19.17
N ALA A 36 -10.10 -0.39 19.51
CA ALA A 36 -10.72 0.46 20.52
C ALA A 36 -10.15 0.19 21.93
N ILE A 37 -9.94 -1.08 22.29
CA ILE A 37 -9.33 -1.47 23.56
C ILE A 37 -7.88 -0.95 23.66
N ASP A 38 -7.10 -1.07 22.59
CA ASP A 38 -5.69 -0.60 22.54
C ASP A 38 -5.60 0.93 22.70
N ILE A 39 -6.58 1.69 22.16
CA ILE A 39 -6.61 3.16 22.27
C ILE A 39 -7.07 3.61 23.66
N ILE A 40 -8.11 2.98 24.20
CA ILE A 40 -8.80 3.45 25.43
C ILE A 40 -8.20 2.82 26.67
N GLN A 41 -7.67 1.60 26.60
CA GLN A 41 -7.20 0.81 27.75
C GLN A 41 -8.28 0.76 28.84
N PRO A 42 -9.48 0.23 28.53
CA PRO A 42 -10.64 0.35 29.42
C PRO A 42 -10.58 -0.58 30.63
N ASP A 43 -11.02 -0.10 31.80
CA ASP A 43 -11.20 -0.92 33.00
C ASP A 43 -12.47 -1.78 32.93
N ALA A 44 -13.44 -1.37 32.09
CA ALA A 44 -14.72 -2.03 31.91
C ALA A 44 -15.16 -2.02 30.44
N VAL A 45 -15.71 -3.13 29.94
CA VAL A 45 -16.19 -3.26 28.56
C VAL A 45 -17.56 -3.96 28.55
N LEU A 46 -18.47 -3.38 27.76
CA LEU A 46 -19.79 -3.96 27.52
C LEU A 46 -20.15 -3.89 26.02
N VAL A 47 -20.78 -4.95 25.53
CA VAL A 47 -21.36 -4.96 24.19
C VAL A 47 -22.86 -5.16 24.25
N ALA A 48 -23.64 -4.31 23.56
CA ALA A 48 -25.09 -4.44 23.47
C ALA A 48 -25.51 -4.97 22.10
N PHE A 49 -26.49 -5.88 22.09
CA PHE A 49 -27.09 -6.44 20.88
C PHE A 49 -28.59 -6.18 20.82
N ASP A 50 -29.14 -6.10 19.61
CA ASP A 50 -30.58 -6.14 19.38
C ASP A 50 -31.09 -7.59 19.55
N ALA A 51 -32.07 -7.82 20.44
CA ALA A 51 -32.65 -9.14 20.71
C ALA A 51 -33.77 -9.55 19.73
N GLY A 52 -34.35 -8.62 18.99
CA GLY A 52 -35.47 -8.89 18.12
C GLY A 52 -35.71 -7.84 17.04
N LYS A 53 -36.74 -8.04 16.22
CA LYS A 53 -37.12 -7.12 15.15
C LYS A 53 -38.22 -6.11 15.55
N HIS A 54 -38.95 -6.37 16.61
CA HIS A 54 -40.08 -5.56 17.03
C HIS A 54 -39.72 -4.80 18.31
N THR A 55 -39.92 -3.49 18.34
CA THR A 55 -39.62 -2.62 19.48
C THR A 55 -40.77 -1.61 19.66
N PHE A 56 -40.76 -0.87 20.76
CA PHE A 56 -41.76 0.18 21.01
C PHE A 56 -41.85 1.22 19.88
N ARG A 57 -40.80 1.40 19.10
CA ARG A 57 -40.78 2.30 17.92
C ARG A 57 -41.70 1.79 16.81
N HIS A 58 -41.85 0.47 16.66
CA HIS A 58 -42.80 -0.11 15.71
C HIS A 58 -44.26 0.07 16.18
N GLU A 59 -44.49 0.14 17.48
CA GLU A 59 -45.84 0.48 17.99
C GLU A 59 -46.19 1.95 17.71
N LEU A 60 -45.21 2.85 17.73
CA LEU A 60 -45.37 4.26 17.42
C LEU A 60 -45.50 4.53 15.92
N TYR A 61 -44.78 3.77 15.09
CA TYR A 61 -44.75 3.91 13.64
C TYR A 61 -44.48 2.56 13.00
N ALA A 62 -45.51 1.98 12.38
CA ALA A 62 -45.46 0.62 11.83
C ALA A 62 -44.37 0.42 10.73
N ASP A 63 -44.10 1.48 9.98
CA ASP A 63 -43.11 1.45 8.91
C ASP A 63 -41.67 1.74 9.38
N TYR A 64 -41.41 1.87 10.69
CA TYR A 64 -40.07 2.06 11.26
C TYR A 64 -39.15 0.93 10.83
N LYS A 65 -37.99 1.26 10.28
CA LYS A 65 -37.00 0.31 9.68
C LYS A 65 -37.56 -0.61 8.57
N GLY A 66 -38.76 -0.31 8.02
CA GLY A 66 -39.48 -1.16 7.07
C GLY A 66 -38.78 -1.38 5.73
N GLY A 67 -37.78 -0.55 5.38
CA GLY A 67 -36.95 -0.69 4.16
C GLY A 67 -35.69 -1.51 4.31
N ARG A 68 -35.36 -2.01 5.52
CA ARG A 68 -34.15 -2.77 5.77
C ARG A 68 -34.19 -4.16 5.14
N LYS A 69 -33.15 -4.51 4.34
CA LYS A 69 -33.01 -5.86 3.77
C LYS A 69 -32.66 -6.87 4.88
N PRO A 70 -33.07 -8.14 4.74
CA PRO A 70 -32.64 -9.19 5.66
C PRO A 70 -31.13 -9.32 5.67
N ALA A 71 -30.56 -9.84 6.78
CA ALA A 71 -29.13 -10.12 6.85
C ALA A 71 -28.76 -11.14 5.75
N PRO A 72 -27.60 -10.98 5.12
CA PRO A 72 -27.05 -11.99 4.20
C PRO A 72 -26.94 -13.37 4.88
N ASP A 73 -27.17 -14.44 4.11
CA ASP A 73 -27.19 -15.81 4.63
C ASP A 73 -25.87 -16.21 5.28
N ASP A 74 -24.76 -15.74 4.78
CA ASP A 74 -23.40 -15.95 5.30
C ASP A 74 -23.05 -15.06 6.53
N LEU A 75 -23.83 -14.02 6.79
CA LEU A 75 -23.71 -13.22 8.02
C LEU A 75 -24.47 -13.86 9.20
N VAL A 76 -25.57 -14.55 8.94
CA VAL A 76 -26.43 -15.09 10.00
C VAL A 76 -25.67 -15.99 11.01
N PRO A 77 -24.87 -16.99 10.60
CA PRO A 77 -24.11 -17.82 11.54
C PRO A 77 -23.08 -17.01 12.34
N GLN A 78 -22.61 -15.89 11.82
CA GLN A 78 -21.60 -15.06 12.48
C GLN A 78 -22.15 -14.26 13.67
N PHE A 79 -23.48 -14.08 13.81
CA PHE A 79 -24.07 -13.48 15.02
C PHE A 79 -23.76 -14.30 16.27
N LYS A 80 -23.82 -15.63 16.16
CA LYS A 80 -23.44 -16.50 17.27
C LYS A 80 -21.92 -16.46 17.51
N LEU A 81 -21.12 -16.56 16.46
CA LEU A 81 -19.67 -16.56 16.58
C LEU A 81 -19.11 -15.28 17.22
N VAL A 82 -19.78 -14.12 17.02
CA VAL A 82 -19.39 -12.88 17.71
C VAL A 82 -19.67 -12.94 19.21
N ARG A 83 -20.79 -13.55 19.64
CA ARG A 83 -21.05 -13.77 21.07
C ARG A 83 -20.04 -14.75 21.67
N ASP A 84 -19.77 -15.85 20.97
CA ASP A 84 -18.76 -16.83 21.37
C ASP A 84 -17.35 -16.19 21.47
N PHE A 85 -17.03 -15.22 20.58
CA PHE A 85 -15.81 -14.41 20.65
C PHE A 85 -15.76 -13.56 21.91
N LEU A 86 -16.86 -12.87 22.25
CA LEU A 86 -16.94 -12.03 23.44
C LEU A 86 -16.80 -12.87 24.72
N ASP A 87 -17.47 -14.03 24.79
CA ASP A 87 -17.33 -14.97 25.89
C ASP A 87 -15.88 -15.47 26.05
N ALA A 88 -15.23 -15.81 24.94
CA ALA A 88 -13.84 -16.24 24.94
C ALA A 88 -12.87 -15.12 25.34
N PHE A 89 -13.20 -13.86 25.07
CA PHE A 89 -12.39 -12.69 25.43
C PHE A 89 -12.71 -12.14 26.83
N ALA A 90 -13.68 -12.76 27.53
CA ALA A 90 -14.21 -12.32 28.83
C ALA A 90 -14.86 -10.92 28.79
N ILE A 91 -15.53 -10.59 27.67
CA ILE A 91 -16.27 -9.33 27.52
C ILE A 91 -17.75 -9.58 27.81
N THR A 92 -18.32 -8.83 28.73
CA THR A 92 -19.74 -8.87 29.05
C THR A 92 -20.57 -8.32 27.89
N TRP A 93 -21.67 -9.00 27.55
CA TRP A 93 -22.61 -8.53 26.56
C TRP A 93 -24.06 -8.64 27.06
N VAL A 94 -24.93 -7.79 26.50
CA VAL A 94 -26.34 -7.69 26.91
C VAL A 94 -27.26 -7.56 25.70
N GLU A 95 -28.45 -8.20 25.81
CA GLU A 95 -29.57 -8.01 24.87
C GLU A 95 -30.89 -8.09 25.68
N MET A 96 -31.89 -7.35 25.27
CA MET A 96 -33.21 -7.35 25.92
C MET A 96 -34.31 -7.38 24.86
N GLN A 97 -35.35 -8.21 25.08
CA GLN A 97 -36.53 -8.25 24.20
C GLN A 97 -37.20 -6.87 24.13
N ASP A 98 -37.65 -6.50 22.96
CA ASP A 98 -38.38 -5.25 22.67
C ASP A 98 -37.59 -3.94 22.93
N ILE A 99 -36.30 -4.03 23.27
CA ILE A 99 -35.40 -2.91 23.50
C ILE A 99 -34.26 -2.96 22.45
N GLU A 100 -33.96 -1.81 21.87
CA GLU A 100 -32.82 -1.70 20.93
C GLU A 100 -31.49 -1.55 21.67
N ALA A 101 -30.39 -2.02 21.06
CA ALA A 101 -29.04 -1.89 21.63
C ALA A 101 -28.70 -0.45 22.01
N ASP A 102 -29.14 0.52 21.18
CA ASP A 102 -28.88 1.94 21.38
C ASP A 102 -29.54 2.44 22.70
N ASP A 103 -30.75 1.95 23.05
CA ASP A 103 -31.44 2.29 24.30
C ASP A 103 -30.73 1.67 25.51
N LEU A 104 -30.16 0.46 25.38
CA LEU A 104 -29.31 -0.16 26.40
C LEU A 104 -28.05 0.66 26.63
N ILE A 105 -27.32 1.01 25.56
CA ILE A 105 -26.11 1.82 25.64
C ILE A 105 -26.41 3.19 26.25
N GLY A 106 -27.48 3.87 25.81
CA GLY A 106 -27.89 5.17 26.35
C GLY A 106 -28.24 5.12 27.81
N THR A 107 -28.84 4.02 28.29
CA THR A 107 -29.17 3.83 29.70
C THR A 107 -27.95 3.55 30.55
N ILE A 108 -27.05 2.69 30.06
CA ILE A 108 -25.84 2.28 30.79
C ILE A 108 -24.87 3.44 30.87
N SER A 109 -24.64 4.17 29.78
CA SER A 109 -23.78 5.38 29.78
C SER A 109 -24.26 6.44 30.77
N LYS A 110 -25.59 6.59 30.91
CA LYS A 110 -26.17 7.51 31.91
C LYS A 110 -25.96 7.04 33.35
N LYS A 111 -25.95 5.72 33.59
CA LYS A 111 -25.70 5.14 34.91
C LYS A 111 -24.23 5.16 35.31
N ALA A 112 -23.33 5.05 34.36
CA ALA A 112 -21.89 5.00 34.54
C ALA A 112 -21.24 6.39 34.81
N LYS A 113 -21.77 7.15 35.77
CA LYS A 113 -21.35 8.53 36.03
C LYS A 113 -19.95 8.68 36.62
N ASP A 114 -19.44 7.62 37.22
CA ASP A 114 -18.11 7.60 37.83
C ASP A 114 -17.02 7.13 36.85
N TYR A 115 -17.40 6.88 35.58
CA TYR A 115 -16.53 6.46 34.49
C TYR A 115 -16.47 7.49 33.38
N GLN A 116 -15.31 7.60 32.71
CA GLN A 116 -15.22 8.20 31.40
C GLN A 116 -15.68 7.16 30.38
N THR A 117 -16.86 7.35 29.80
CA THR A 117 -17.49 6.37 28.91
C THR A 117 -17.15 6.66 27.45
N TYR A 118 -16.75 5.64 26.69
CA TYR A 118 -16.53 5.70 25.25
C TYR A 118 -17.48 4.76 24.51
N VAL A 119 -18.35 5.29 23.67
CA VAL A 119 -19.31 4.52 22.87
C VAL A 119 -18.77 4.25 21.49
N LEU A 120 -18.35 3.02 21.21
CA LEU A 120 -17.84 2.60 19.89
C LEU A 120 -19.01 2.30 18.94
N THR A 121 -19.16 3.09 17.89
CA THR A 121 -20.28 2.95 16.94
C THR A 121 -19.96 3.48 15.54
N SER A 122 -20.79 3.10 14.57
CA SER A 122 -20.85 3.74 13.24
C SER A 122 -22.15 4.52 13.04
N ASP A 123 -22.99 4.60 14.08
CA ASP A 123 -24.29 5.26 14.03
C ASP A 123 -24.19 6.69 14.56
N HIS A 124 -24.55 7.65 13.73
CA HIS A 124 -24.55 9.07 14.10
C HIS A 124 -25.64 9.41 15.14
N ASP A 125 -26.65 8.57 15.31
CA ASP A 125 -27.68 8.81 16.29
C ASP A 125 -27.16 8.72 17.70
N MET A 126 -26.09 7.94 17.92
CA MET A 126 -25.39 7.84 19.20
C MET A 126 -24.70 9.15 19.63
N LEU A 127 -24.51 10.11 18.71
CA LEU A 127 -23.93 11.42 19.05
C LEU A 127 -24.80 12.22 20.04
N GLN A 128 -26.09 11.89 20.15
CA GLN A 128 -26.97 12.47 21.18
C GLN A 128 -26.60 12.08 22.61
N LEU A 129 -25.75 11.04 22.80
CA LEU A 129 -25.29 10.58 24.09
C LEU A 129 -24.06 11.33 24.62
N VAL A 130 -23.40 12.08 23.73
CA VAL A 130 -22.17 12.84 24.09
C VAL A 130 -22.48 13.86 25.18
N ASP A 131 -21.67 13.80 26.26
CA ASP A 131 -21.69 14.77 27.36
C ASP A 131 -20.29 14.86 27.99
N ASP A 132 -20.15 15.49 29.16
CA ASP A 132 -18.85 15.70 29.83
C ASP A 132 -18.17 14.37 30.26
N THR A 133 -18.93 13.28 30.39
CA THR A 133 -18.47 11.95 30.84
C THR A 133 -18.57 10.90 29.73
N THR A 134 -19.26 11.21 28.64
CA THR A 134 -19.49 10.27 27.54
C THR A 134 -18.99 10.84 26.22
N SER A 135 -18.05 10.16 25.59
CA SER A 135 -17.57 10.43 24.22
C SER A 135 -17.98 9.32 23.27
N VAL A 136 -18.14 9.61 21.99
CA VAL A 136 -18.46 8.62 20.95
C VAL A 136 -17.26 8.40 20.05
N LEU A 137 -16.80 7.15 19.96
CA LEU A 137 -15.81 6.69 18.97
C LEU A 137 -16.52 6.36 17.67
N LEU A 138 -16.62 7.32 16.78
CA LEU A 138 -17.34 7.20 15.52
C LEU A 138 -16.47 6.62 14.43
N MET A 139 -16.84 5.44 13.91
CA MET A 139 -16.14 4.77 12.82
C MET A 139 -16.33 5.52 11.50
N LYS A 140 -15.24 5.93 10.84
CA LYS A 140 -15.26 6.66 9.54
C LYS A 140 -15.22 5.74 8.33
N LYS A 141 -14.05 5.23 7.98
CA LYS A 141 -13.82 4.43 6.77
C LYS A 141 -13.07 3.15 7.13
N GLY A 142 -13.51 2.03 6.54
CA GLY A 142 -12.91 0.72 6.86
C GLY A 142 -13.26 0.26 8.28
N ILE A 143 -12.33 -0.44 8.91
CA ILE A 143 -12.48 -1.05 10.24
C ILE A 143 -11.53 -0.46 11.30
N THR A 144 -10.70 0.52 10.95
CA THR A 144 -9.62 1.05 11.83
C THR A 144 -9.62 2.56 12.00
N GLU A 145 -10.31 3.33 11.16
CA GLU A 145 -10.38 4.79 11.29
C GLU A 145 -11.54 5.20 12.19
N MET A 146 -11.25 5.92 13.29
CA MET A 146 -12.20 6.39 14.29
C MET A 146 -11.98 7.86 14.62
N ASP A 147 -13.09 8.61 14.82
CA ASP A 147 -13.05 9.95 15.42
C ASP A 147 -13.57 9.90 16.83
N VAL A 148 -12.93 10.61 17.73
CA VAL A 148 -13.45 10.84 19.10
C VAL A 148 -14.35 12.07 19.08
N MET A 149 -15.66 11.83 19.24
CA MET A 149 -16.67 12.88 19.26
C MET A 149 -16.94 13.31 20.71
N THR A 150 -16.59 14.55 21.00
CA THR A 150 -16.85 15.25 22.27
C THR A 150 -17.86 16.38 22.06
N PRO A 151 -18.44 17.00 23.10
CA PRO A 151 -19.33 18.14 22.92
C PRO A 151 -18.69 19.27 22.10
N GLN A 152 -17.39 19.52 22.32
CA GLN A 152 -16.66 20.55 21.59
C GLN A 152 -16.43 20.17 20.10
N SER A 153 -15.99 18.93 19.82
CA SER A 153 -15.75 18.48 18.43
C SER A 153 -17.05 18.43 17.63
N LEU A 154 -18.18 18.07 18.26
CA LEU A 154 -19.49 18.08 17.62
C LEU A 154 -19.92 19.51 17.26
N LYS A 155 -19.70 20.46 18.16
CA LYS A 155 -20.01 21.86 17.94
C LYS A 155 -19.13 22.47 16.84
N GLU A 156 -17.84 22.11 16.79
CA GLU A 156 -16.92 22.56 15.74
C GLU A 156 -17.26 21.98 14.36
N GLN A 157 -17.67 20.71 14.31
CA GLN A 157 -17.94 20.03 13.04
C GLN A 157 -19.33 20.27 12.48
N MET A 158 -20.35 20.33 13.35
CA MET A 158 -21.76 20.38 12.95
C MET A 158 -22.48 21.67 13.40
N GLY A 159 -21.88 22.48 14.27
CA GLY A 159 -22.48 23.72 14.79
C GLY A 159 -23.62 23.51 15.79
N ILE A 160 -23.84 22.29 16.30
CA ILE A 160 -24.96 21.94 17.18
C ILE A 160 -24.46 21.28 18.48
N GLU A 161 -25.29 21.36 19.52
CA GLU A 161 -25.09 20.64 20.78
C GLU A 161 -25.56 19.16 20.64
N PRO A 162 -25.03 18.23 21.45
CA PRO A 162 -25.35 16.78 21.31
C PRO A 162 -26.85 16.46 21.27
N LEU A 163 -27.64 17.04 22.17
CA LEU A 163 -29.08 16.81 22.19
C LEU A 163 -29.81 17.37 20.95
N GLN A 164 -29.24 18.30 20.23
CA GLN A 164 -29.81 18.81 18.98
C GLN A 164 -29.73 17.80 17.82
N ILE A 165 -29.01 16.69 17.96
CA ILE A 165 -29.05 15.56 17.01
C ILE A 165 -30.48 15.03 16.88
N ILE A 166 -31.20 14.92 18.01
CA ILE A 166 -32.62 14.48 18.05
C ILE A 166 -33.50 15.47 17.29
N ASP A 167 -33.26 16.77 17.49
CA ASP A 167 -34.01 17.84 16.82
C ASP A 167 -33.73 17.86 15.32
N MET A 168 -32.47 17.68 14.94
CA MET A 168 -32.04 17.58 13.53
C MET A 168 -32.76 16.43 12.82
N LYS A 169 -32.79 15.24 13.43
CA LYS A 169 -33.52 14.07 12.90
C LYS A 169 -35.04 14.29 12.91
N GLY A 170 -35.56 15.00 13.88
CA GLY A 170 -36.96 15.43 13.91
C GLY A 170 -37.37 16.25 12.69
N LEU A 171 -36.50 17.18 12.28
CA LEU A 171 -36.73 18.04 11.11
C LEU A 171 -36.47 17.34 9.78
N MET A 172 -35.31 16.68 9.61
CA MET A 172 -34.89 16.09 8.32
C MET A 172 -35.33 14.65 8.09
N GLY A 173 -35.71 13.94 9.15
CA GLY A 173 -35.93 12.50 9.12
C GLY A 173 -34.67 11.68 9.03
N ASP A 174 -34.84 10.37 8.90
CA ASP A 174 -33.76 9.43 8.60
C ASP A 174 -34.21 8.37 7.58
N LYS A 175 -33.56 8.34 6.43
CA LYS A 175 -33.88 7.38 5.36
C LYS A 175 -33.47 5.95 5.73
N SER A 176 -32.43 5.78 6.54
CA SER A 176 -31.91 4.45 6.91
C SER A 176 -32.88 3.73 7.85
N ASP A 177 -33.56 4.47 8.72
CA ASP A 177 -34.53 3.97 9.67
C ASP A 177 -35.99 4.25 9.30
N ASN A 178 -36.17 4.80 8.10
CA ASN A 178 -37.49 5.17 7.58
C ASN A 178 -38.23 6.16 8.49
N ILE A 179 -37.50 7.08 9.13
CA ILE A 179 -38.04 8.17 9.93
C ILE A 179 -38.44 9.31 8.97
N PRO A 180 -39.70 9.76 8.96
CA PRO A 180 -40.22 10.61 7.88
C PRO A 180 -39.66 12.03 7.85
N GLY A 181 -39.42 12.68 8.99
CA GLY A 181 -39.07 14.09 9.04
C GLY A 181 -40.11 15.02 8.42
N ILE A 182 -39.72 16.24 8.13
CA ILE A 182 -40.55 17.19 7.33
C ILE A 182 -40.16 17.03 5.85
N PRO A 183 -41.10 16.65 4.95
CA PRO A 183 -40.80 16.43 3.55
C PRO A 183 -40.10 17.64 2.88
N GLY A 184 -38.92 17.42 2.30
CA GLY A 184 -38.15 18.45 1.62
C GLY A 184 -37.32 19.36 2.55
N ILE A 185 -37.16 19.03 3.81
CA ILE A 185 -36.15 19.59 4.69
C ILE A 185 -34.98 18.59 4.77
N GLY A 186 -33.81 19.02 4.33
CA GLY A 186 -32.58 18.26 4.43
C GLY A 186 -31.67 18.84 5.51
N GLU A 187 -30.53 18.16 5.76
CA GLU A 187 -29.57 18.47 6.81
C GLU A 187 -29.18 19.95 6.91
N LYS A 188 -28.75 20.56 5.79
CA LYS A 188 -28.36 21.98 5.76
C LYS A 188 -29.47 22.92 6.21
N THR A 189 -30.72 22.61 5.90
CA THR A 189 -31.89 23.41 6.29
C THR A 189 -32.23 23.19 7.76
N ALA A 190 -32.17 21.93 8.20
CA ALA A 190 -32.37 21.56 9.62
C ALA A 190 -31.34 22.24 10.52
N LEU A 191 -30.04 22.20 10.18
CA LEU A 191 -28.98 22.85 10.94
C LEU A 191 -29.19 24.37 11.05
N LYS A 192 -29.57 25.06 9.95
CA LYS A 192 -29.90 26.48 9.96
C LYS A 192 -31.08 26.81 10.89
N LEU A 193 -32.11 25.98 10.88
CA LEU A 193 -33.26 26.18 11.75
C LEU A 193 -32.88 25.97 13.22
N LEU A 194 -32.03 25.00 13.51
CA LEU A 194 -31.56 24.73 14.87
C LEU A 194 -30.56 25.77 15.38
N GLU A 195 -29.79 26.37 14.52
CA GLU A 195 -28.94 27.52 14.87
C GLU A 195 -29.79 28.70 15.39
N GLU A 196 -30.94 28.96 14.74
CA GLU A 196 -31.83 30.08 15.07
C GLU A 196 -32.82 29.76 16.19
N TYR A 197 -33.46 28.58 16.13
CA TYR A 197 -34.59 28.22 17.02
C TYR A 197 -34.25 27.18 18.09
N ARG A 198 -33.09 26.53 18.00
CA ARG A 198 -32.54 25.58 18.97
C ARG A 198 -33.21 24.21 19.03
N THR A 199 -34.52 24.11 19.00
CA THR A 199 -35.29 22.86 19.09
C THR A 199 -36.38 22.78 18.03
N VAL A 200 -36.87 21.57 17.74
CA VAL A 200 -38.01 21.34 16.82
C VAL A 200 -39.25 22.09 17.30
N GLU A 201 -39.54 22.03 18.60
CA GLU A 201 -40.72 22.71 19.18
C GLU A 201 -40.65 24.22 18.97
N ASN A 202 -39.48 24.82 19.12
CA ASN A 202 -39.32 26.26 18.87
C ASN A 202 -39.41 26.59 17.37
N VAL A 203 -38.94 25.72 16.49
CA VAL A 203 -39.14 25.90 15.04
C VAL A 203 -40.63 25.93 14.71
N LEU A 204 -41.36 24.96 15.22
CA LEU A 204 -42.82 24.83 15.02
C LEU A 204 -43.58 26.00 15.63
N ALA A 205 -43.23 26.43 16.87
CA ALA A 205 -43.84 27.58 17.53
C ALA A 205 -43.54 28.93 16.85
N ASN A 206 -42.57 29.03 15.97
CA ASN A 206 -42.22 30.22 15.24
C ASN A 206 -42.41 30.07 13.72
N GLU A 207 -43.23 29.13 13.29
CA GLU A 207 -43.51 28.87 11.87
C GLU A 207 -43.98 30.12 11.09
N ASP A 208 -44.73 31.03 11.78
CA ASP A 208 -45.17 32.33 11.21
C ASP A 208 -44.04 33.27 10.83
N LYS A 209 -42.84 33.10 11.42
CA LYS A 209 -41.65 33.90 11.11
C LYS A 209 -40.89 33.36 9.90
N LEU A 210 -41.15 32.13 9.49
CA LEU A 210 -40.57 31.53 8.32
C LEU A 210 -41.24 32.08 7.05
N LYS A 211 -40.54 32.01 5.90
CA LYS A 211 -41.03 32.63 4.65
C LYS A 211 -41.12 31.60 3.51
N GLY A 212 -42.13 31.80 2.66
CA GLY A 212 -42.27 31.08 1.39
C GLY A 212 -42.47 29.57 1.53
N ALA A 213 -41.81 28.79 0.68
CA ALA A 213 -41.94 27.34 0.67
C ALA A 213 -41.50 26.63 1.98
N LEU A 214 -40.57 27.24 2.74
CA LEU A 214 -40.10 26.66 4.00
C LEU A 214 -41.18 26.74 5.08
N GLN A 215 -41.87 27.88 5.18
CA GLN A 215 -43.00 28.05 6.09
C GLN A 215 -44.09 26.99 5.84
N LYS A 216 -44.51 26.85 4.56
CA LYS A 216 -45.53 25.87 4.18
C LYS A 216 -45.14 24.44 4.57
N LYS A 217 -43.89 24.06 4.33
CA LYS A 217 -43.37 22.72 4.69
C LYS A 217 -43.40 22.48 6.19
N VAL A 218 -43.00 23.45 7.01
CA VAL A 218 -42.99 23.34 8.47
C VAL A 218 -44.40 23.22 9.00
N MET A 219 -45.36 24.02 8.52
CA MET A 219 -46.77 23.94 8.88
C MET A 219 -47.42 22.59 8.54
N GLU A 220 -47.15 22.07 7.31
CA GLU A 220 -47.66 20.79 6.85
C GLU A 220 -46.99 19.59 7.54
N GLY A 221 -45.74 19.76 8.01
CA GLY A 221 -44.93 18.71 8.60
C GLY A 221 -44.91 18.63 10.13
N HIS A 222 -45.77 19.38 10.80
CA HIS A 222 -45.76 19.53 12.27
C HIS A 222 -45.78 18.20 13.04
N ASP A 223 -46.81 17.35 12.78
CA ASP A 223 -46.98 16.07 13.45
C ASP A 223 -45.85 15.08 13.07
N SER A 224 -45.42 15.13 11.83
CA SER A 224 -44.32 14.29 11.33
C SER A 224 -43.00 14.63 12.00
N ALA A 225 -42.71 15.92 12.25
CA ALA A 225 -41.50 16.35 12.95
C ALA A 225 -41.44 15.86 14.39
N LEU A 226 -42.57 16.02 15.11
CA LEU A 226 -42.68 15.55 16.52
C LEU A 226 -42.60 14.03 16.65
N LEU A 227 -43.27 13.29 15.74
CA LEU A 227 -43.16 11.85 15.67
C LEU A 227 -41.68 11.44 15.36
N SER A 228 -41.04 12.07 14.39
CA SER A 228 -39.68 11.78 14.01
C SER A 228 -38.68 12.06 15.14
N LYS A 229 -38.84 13.16 15.85
CA LYS A 229 -38.07 13.44 17.07
C LYS A 229 -38.21 12.34 18.09
N LYS A 230 -39.44 11.88 18.36
CA LYS A 230 -39.74 10.81 19.32
C LYS A 230 -39.11 9.48 18.90
N LEU A 231 -39.13 9.13 17.61
CA LEU A 231 -38.53 7.92 17.06
C LEU A 231 -36.99 7.95 17.13
N ALA A 232 -36.37 9.11 16.88
CA ALA A 232 -34.90 9.30 16.91
C ALA A 232 -34.37 9.38 18.35
N THR A 233 -35.19 9.58 19.37
CA THR A 233 -34.75 9.71 20.76
C THR A 233 -34.38 8.36 21.35
N ILE A 234 -33.12 8.24 21.81
CA ILE A 234 -32.61 7.09 22.54
C ILE A 234 -33.13 7.14 23.99
N ARG A 235 -33.70 6.05 24.44
CA ARG A 235 -34.15 5.92 25.84
C ARG A 235 -32.93 5.77 26.76
N ARG A 236 -32.99 6.45 27.91
CA ARG A 236 -31.93 6.42 28.92
C ARG A 236 -32.50 6.03 30.32
N ASP A 237 -33.58 5.23 30.32
CA ASP A 237 -34.36 4.86 31.52
C ASP A 237 -34.80 3.39 31.54
N VAL A 238 -34.14 2.55 30.72
CA VAL A 238 -34.44 1.10 30.69
C VAL A 238 -34.02 0.44 32.01
N ASP A 239 -34.83 -0.51 32.52
CA ASP A 239 -34.49 -1.26 33.72
C ASP A 239 -33.44 -2.36 33.43
N VAL A 240 -32.19 -1.93 33.26
CA VAL A 240 -31.05 -2.84 33.09
C VAL A 240 -30.50 -3.20 34.44
N LYS A 241 -30.61 -4.49 34.82
CA LYS A 241 -30.05 -5.06 36.06
C LYS A 241 -28.64 -5.53 35.78
N MET A 242 -27.65 -4.75 36.17
CA MET A 242 -26.25 -5.05 35.99
C MET A 242 -25.44 -4.40 37.10
N SER A 243 -24.52 -5.14 37.70
CA SER A 243 -23.62 -4.64 38.74
C SER A 243 -22.31 -4.14 38.10
N GLU A 244 -21.61 -3.21 38.76
CA GLU A 244 -20.31 -2.72 38.29
C GLU A 244 -19.27 -3.83 38.17
N ASN A 245 -19.30 -4.83 39.05
CA ASN A 245 -18.39 -5.97 39.00
C ASN A 245 -18.56 -6.83 37.75
N GLU A 246 -19.76 -6.85 37.13
CA GLU A 246 -20.02 -7.57 35.87
C GLU A 246 -19.48 -6.86 34.64
N LEU A 247 -19.08 -5.61 34.75
CA LEU A 247 -18.52 -4.79 33.66
C LEU A 247 -17.00 -4.79 33.62
N SER A 248 -16.37 -5.20 34.75
CA SER A 248 -14.89 -5.24 34.84
C SER A 248 -14.30 -6.10 33.72
N PHE A 249 -13.30 -5.57 33.05
CA PHE A 249 -12.68 -6.24 31.92
C PHE A 249 -11.27 -6.72 32.26
N THR A 250 -11.16 -8.03 32.39
CA THR A 250 -9.87 -8.72 32.50
C THR A 250 -9.80 -9.71 31.34
N PRO A 251 -9.03 -9.42 30.28
CA PRO A 251 -9.00 -10.23 29.07
C PRO A 251 -8.51 -11.65 29.31
N ASN A 252 -9.20 -12.65 28.77
CA ASN A 252 -8.77 -14.04 28.78
C ASN A 252 -8.09 -14.40 27.45
N TYR A 253 -6.85 -13.94 27.27
CA TYR A 253 -6.11 -14.20 26.03
C TYR A 253 -5.91 -15.70 25.70
N PRO A 254 -5.64 -16.61 26.65
CA PRO A 254 -5.50 -18.04 26.33
C PRO A 254 -6.76 -18.66 25.75
N GLN A 255 -7.93 -18.30 26.25
CA GLN A 255 -9.20 -18.81 25.75
C GLN A 255 -9.56 -18.18 24.40
N LEU A 256 -9.30 -16.89 24.26
CA LEU A 256 -9.49 -16.16 23.00
C LEU A 256 -8.64 -16.76 21.88
N VAL A 257 -7.35 -17.04 22.15
CA VAL A 257 -6.44 -17.66 21.16
C VAL A 257 -6.97 -19.03 20.69
N LYS A 258 -7.44 -19.87 21.63
CA LYS A 258 -8.04 -21.18 21.26
C LYS A 258 -9.27 -21.00 20.36
N PHE A 259 -10.11 -20.02 20.66
CA PHE A 259 -11.28 -19.70 19.85
C PHE A 259 -10.91 -19.22 18.45
N LEU A 260 -9.92 -18.32 18.34
CA LEU A 260 -9.45 -17.81 17.06
C LEU A 260 -8.75 -18.89 16.22
N GLN A 261 -8.03 -19.82 16.85
CA GLN A 261 -7.45 -20.99 16.17
C GLN A 261 -8.52 -21.91 15.61
N MET A 262 -9.59 -22.15 16.36
CA MET A 262 -10.74 -22.93 15.89
C MET A 262 -11.40 -22.28 14.65
N LEU A 263 -11.42 -20.98 14.57
CA LEU A 263 -11.89 -20.21 13.39
C LEU A 263 -10.84 -20.01 12.30
N GLU A 264 -9.65 -20.60 12.42
CA GLU A 264 -8.53 -20.48 11.47
C GLU A 264 -8.11 -19.01 11.21
N MET A 265 -8.28 -18.13 12.19
CA MET A 265 -7.96 -16.70 12.11
C MET A 265 -6.50 -16.44 12.47
N ASN A 266 -5.56 -16.95 11.69
CA ASN A 266 -4.14 -16.95 11.99
C ASN A 266 -3.55 -15.58 12.34
N THR A 267 -3.96 -14.52 11.64
CA THR A 267 -3.48 -13.15 11.87
C THR A 267 -3.88 -12.63 13.27
N LEU A 268 -5.14 -12.80 13.66
CA LEU A 268 -5.62 -12.39 15.00
C LEU A 268 -5.04 -13.30 16.08
N THR A 269 -4.99 -14.61 15.83
CA THR A 269 -4.38 -15.60 16.74
C THR A 269 -2.97 -15.17 17.11
N LYS A 270 -2.15 -14.81 16.12
CA LYS A 270 -0.77 -14.37 16.36
C LYS A 270 -0.72 -13.09 17.20
N ARG A 271 -1.51 -12.08 16.87
CA ARG A 271 -1.56 -10.81 17.63
C ARG A 271 -1.88 -11.01 19.12
N PHE A 272 -2.76 -11.96 19.44
CA PHE A 272 -3.12 -12.23 20.84
C PHE A 272 -2.16 -13.21 21.52
N LEU A 273 -1.48 -14.08 20.79
CA LEU A 273 -0.35 -14.87 21.32
C LEU A 273 0.79 -13.97 21.77
N ASP A 274 1.12 -12.94 20.96
CA ASP A 274 2.16 -11.99 21.31
C ASP A 274 1.83 -11.23 22.62
N LYS A 275 0.55 -10.96 22.90
CA LYS A 275 0.09 -10.39 24.19
C LYS A 275 0.25 -11.35 25.37
N ILE A 276 0.00 -12.65 25.18
CA ILE A 276 0.23 -13.68 26.22
C ILE A 276 1.72 -13.74 26.58
N VAL A 277 2.60 -13.79 25.56
CA VAL A 277 4.04 -13.82 25.75
C VAL A 277 4.53 -12.56 26.50
N ALA A 278 3.96 -11.41 26.20
CA ALA A 278 4.23 -10.17 26.91
C ALA A 278 3.81 -10.24 28.39
N GLU A 279 2.62 -10.82 28.69
CA GLU A 279 2.15 -10.99 30.09
C GLU A 279 2.95 -12.05 30.87
N GLU A 280 3.35 -13.17 30.24
CA GLU A 280 4.18 -14.20 30.88
C GLU A 280 5.59 -13.70 31.17
N ASN A 281 6.15 -12.84 30.29
CA ASN A 281 7.45 -12.20 30.52
C ASN A 281 7.42 -11.13 31.63
N THR A 282 6.24 -10.69 32.08
CA THR A 282 6.08 -9.82 33.27
C THR A 282 6.14 -10.60 34.59
N THR A 283 6.14 -11.95 34.59
CA THR A 283 6.22 -12.77 35.80
C THR A 283 7.60 -13.37 36.10
N GLU A 284 8.57 -13.28 35.19
CA GLU A 284 9.99 -13.50 35.49
C GLU A 284 10.73 -12.16 35.43
N GLU A 285 10.84 -11.52 36.59
CA GLU A 285 11.70 -10.36 36.79
C GLU A 285 13.17 -10.70 36.47
N THR A 286 13.58 -10.43 35.22
CA THR A 286 14.80 -9.68 35.06
C THR A 286 14.36 -8.23 34.98
N VAL A 287 14.42 -7.54 36.09
CA VAL A 287 14.29 -6.09 36.20
C VAL A 287 15.38 -5.47 35.32
N VAL A 288 15.13 -5.32 34.02
CA VAL A 288 15.69 -4.22 33.27
C VAL A 288 14.82 -3.03 33.68
N THR A 289 15.28 -2.32 34.72
CA THR A 289 14.79 -0.97 35.03
C THR A 289 14.65 -0.25 33.68
N PRO A 290 13.51 0.41 33.40
CA PRO A 290 13.43 1.30 32.25
C PRO A 290 14.59 2.27 32.36
N SER A 291 15.59 2.18 31.49
CA SER A 291 16.62 3.20 31.43
C SER A 291 15.87 4.48 31.10
N GLU A 292 15.91 5.45 32.02
CA GLU A 292 15.29 6.75 31.78
C GLU A 292 15.79 7.25 30.43
N ASP A 293 14.88 7.48 29.49
CA ASP A 293 15.18 8.13 28.22
C ASP A 293 15.76 9.50 28.53
N LYS A 294 16.98 9.76 28.06
CA LYS A 294 17.68 11.00 28.42
C LYS A 294 17.87 11.88 27.21
N ARG A 295 17.28 13.06 27.25
CA ARG A 295 17.69 14.14 26.35
C ARG A 295 19.02 14.70 26.85
N VAL A 296 20.00 14.76 25.96
CA VAL A 296 21.36 15.20 26.29
C VAL A 296 21.82 16.30 25.34
N THR A 297 22.74 17.13 25.82
CA THR A 297 23.43 18.15 25.00
C THR A 297 24.80 17.66 24.51
N LYS A 298 25.30 16.55 25.08
CA LYS A 298 26.49 15.80 24.66
C LYS A 298 26.26 14.33 24.92
N VAL A 299 26.56 13.48 23.94
CA VAL A 299 26.41 12.01 24.09
C VAL A 299 27.54 11.47 24.99
N PRO A 300 27.25 10.64 26.01
CA PRO A 300 28.28 10.03 26.85
C PRO A 300 29.23 9.18 26.01
N THR A 301 30.53 9.34 26.20
CA THR A 301 31.57 8.67 25.38
C THR A 301 31.57 7.14 25.55
N GLU A 302 31.04 6.62 26.64
CA GLU A 302 30.83 5.18 26.84
C GLU A 302 29.85 4.57 25.84
N MET A 303 28.92 5.36 25.27
CA MET A 303 28.01 4.91 24.22
C MET A 303 28.76 4.50 22.95
N PHE A 304 29.91 5.11 22.68
CA PHE A 304 30.69 4.88 21.46
C PHE A 304 31.64 3.66 21.56
N LYS A 305 31.62 2.92 22.66
CA LYS A 305 32.45 1.72 22.84
C LYS A 305 31.82 0.46 22.29
N ASP A 306 30.50 0.43 22.29
CA ASP A 306 29.69 -0.70 21.87
C ASP A 306 28.96 -0.38 20.56
N ALA A 307 28.41 -1.41 19.93
CA ALA A 307 27.50 -1.24 18.77
C ALA A 307 26.20 -0.54 19.21
N CYS A 308 25.72 0.39 18.41
CA CYS A 308 24.49 1.13 18.68
C CYS A 308 23.48 1.04 17.54
N ALA A 309 22.20 0.97 17.89
CA ALA A 309 21.15 1.40 17.00
C ALA A 309 21.11 2.93 16.95
N VAL A 310 21.06 3.48 15.76
CA VAL A 310 21.00 4.93 15.53
C VAL A 310 19.72 5.22 14.75
N PHE A 311 18.80 5.95 15.37
CA PHE A 311 17.62 6.50 14.71
C PHE A 311 17.88 7.97 14.36
N VAL A 312 17.67 8.30 13.09
CA VAL A 312 17.71 9.68 12.59
C VAL A 312 16.30 10.21 12.60
N ASP A 313 16.00 11.10 13.54
CA ASP A 313 14.71 11.75 13.67
C ASP A 313 14.60 12.91 12.68
N ASP A 314 13.60 12.89 11.78
CA ASP A 314 13.47 13.84 10.68
C ASP A 314 12.04 14.39 10.55
N ASN A 315 11.86 15.41 9.71
CA ASN A 315 10.58 16.06 9.46
C ASN A 315 9.68 15.35 8.45
N HIS A 316 10.06 14.16 7.96
CA HIS A 316 9.36 13.35 6.96
C HIS A 316 9.02 14.06 5.63
N ASP A 317 9.66 15.18 5.32
CA ASP A 317 9.55 15.82 4.01
C ASP A 317 10.21 14.99 2.90
N ALA A 318 10.02 15.42 1.64
CA ALA A 318 10.74 14.84 0.51
C ALA A 318 12.25 14.88 0.74
N PHE A 319 12.95 13.79 0.46
CA PHE A 319 14.37 13.60 0.86
C PHE A 319 15.31 14.74 0.46
N MET A 320 15.04 15.41 -0.69
CA MET A 320 15.85 16.54 -1.14
C MET A 320 15.75 17.79 -0.23
N HIS A 321 14.69 17.88 0.56
CA HIS A 321 14.39 19.04 1.42
C HIS A 321 14.18 18.66 2.87
N ALA A 322 14.20 17.37 3.18
CA ALA A 322 14.03 16.87 4.53
C ALA A 322 15.19 17.30 5.43
N THR A 323 14.88 17.61 6.69
CA THR A 323 15.82 18.08 7.71
C THR A 323 15.84 17.11 8.88
N ILE A 324 16.99 16.99 9.53
CA ILE A 324 17.16 16.23 10.75
C ILE A 324 16.70 17.06 11.94
N ASN A 325 15.87 16.49 12.81
CA ASN A 325 15.49 17.07 14.11
C ASN A 325 16.54 16.69 15.19
N GLY A 326 17.06 15.48 15.14
CA GLY A 326 18.04 14.96 16.09
C GLY A 326 18.39 13.50 15.84
N PHE A 327 19.14 12.94 16.79
CA PHE A 327 19.57 11.55 16.78
C PHE A 327 19.20 10.86 18.08
N ALA A 328 18.66 9.65 18.00
CA ALA A 328 18.54 8.77 19.14
C ALA A 328 19.52 7.59 19.00
N LEU A 329 20.25 7.29 20.07
CA LEU A 329 21.19 6.19 20.12
C LEU A 329 20.79 5.21 21.24
N PHE A 330 20.89 3.92 20.97
CA PHE A 330 20.70 2.87 21.96
C PHE A 330 21.76 1.77 21.83
N ASN A 331 22.50 1.50 22.91
CA ASN A 331 23.57 0.52 22.93
C ASN A 331 23.21 -0.81 23.64
N GLY A 332 21.92 -1.11 23.79
CA GLY A 332 21.40 -2.26 24.52
C GLY A 332 21.25 -2.04 26.03
N LYS A 333 21.70 -0.89 26.57
CA LYS A 333 21.64 -0.57 28.01
C LYS A 333 21.00 0.79 28.26
N GLN A 334 21.40 1.80 27.51
CA GLN A 334 20.99 3.19 27.69
C GLN A 334 20.51 3.77 26.36
N ALA A 335 19.40 4.51 26.40
CA ALA A 335 18.91 5.32 25.29
C ALA A 335 19.16 6.80 25.56
N VAL A 336 19.65 7.51 24.54
CA VAL A 336 19.83 8.97 24.60
C VAL A 336 19.31 9.61 23.32
N TYR A 337 18.73 10.82 23.47
CA TYR A 337 18.36 11.67 22.35
C TYR A 337 19.15 12.97 22.40
N ILE A 338 19.69 13.38 21.25
CA ILE A 338 20.37 14.66 21.10
C ILE A 338 19.77 15.46 19.93
N SER A 339 19.49 16.75 20.16
CA SER A 339 19.00 17.62 19.08
C SER A 339 20.08 17.81 18.00
N LEU A 340 19.68 18.12 16.77
CA LEU A 340 20.62 18.42 15.68
C LEU A 340 21.54 19.60 16.06
N ALA A 341 21.01 20.61 16.70
CA ALA A 341 21.76 21.80 17.10
C ALA A 341 22.89 21.49 18.10
N ASP A 342 22.67 20.54 19.00
CA ASP A 342 23.69 20.08 19.96
C ASP A 342 24.60 19.01 19.36
N ALA A 343 24.06 18.11 18.50
CA ALA A 343 24.82 17.12 17.79
C ALA A 343 25.93 17.73 16.92
N LYS A 344 25.65 18.85 16.25
CA LYS A 344 26.64 19.59 15.45
C LYS A 344 27.79 20.19 16.27
N LYS A 345 27.65 20.28 17.60
CA LYS A 345 28.70 20.74 18.54
C LYS A 345 29.43 19.58 19.23
N ASP A 346 28.91 18.38 19.12
CA ASP A 346 29.49 17.18 19.74
C ASP A 346 30.47 16.49 18.77
N GLU A 347 31.73 16.91 18.81
CA GLU A 347 32.79 16.38 17.93
C GLU A 347 32.96 14.85 18.08
N ASP A 348 32.80 14.33 19.29
CA ASP A 348 32.93 12.89 19.60
C ASP A 348 31.79 12.10 18.90
N LEU A 349 30.58 12.63 18.95
CA LEU A 349 29.43 12.04 18.26
C LEU A 349 29.60 12.09 16.72
N LEU A 350 30.02 13.23 16.17
CA LEU A 350 30.23 13.37 14.72
C LEU A 350 31.33 12.41 14.23
N ALA A 351 32.40 12.28 14.98
CA ALA A 351 33.46 11.30 14.69
C ALA A 351 32.95 9.86 14.76
N TYR A 352 32.10 9.53 15.75
CA TYR A 352 31.46 8.23 15.84
C TYR A 352 30.52 7.95 14.67
N LEU A 353 29.64 8.89 14.35
CA LEU A 353 28.66 8.70 13.27
C LEU A 353 29.29 8.49 11.89
N SER A 354 30.45 9.11 11.64
CA SER A 354 31.19 8.98 10.37
C SER A 354 32.18 7.80 10.35
N SER A 355 32.50 7.19 11.49
CA SER A 355 33.50 6.11 11.60
C SER A 355 33.01 4.77 11.08
N ASP A 356 33.93 3.87 10.73
CA ASP A 356 33.60 2.48 10.38
C ASP A 356 33.33 1.60 11.60
N MET A 357 33.85 1.94 12.77
CA MET A 357 33.71 1.15 13.99
C MET A 357 33.46 2.06 15.20
N PRO A 358 32.68 1.63 16.20
CA PRO A 358 31.88 0.39 16.29
C PRO A 358 30.67 0.34 15.37
N HIS A 359 30.07 -0.85 15.21
CA HIS A 359 28.94 -1.08 14.34
C HIS A 359 27.75 -0.18 14.68
N LYS A 360 27.11 0.34 13.65
CA LYS A 360 25.90 1.15 13.73
C LYS A 360 24.78 0.50 12.92
N TYR A 361 23.66 0.29 13.59
CA TYR A 361 22.44 -0.26 13.01
C TYR A 361 21.49 0.87 12.66
N GLY A 362 21.12 1.00 11.42
CA GLY A 362 20.17 2.01 10.94
C GLY A 362 18.85 1.40 10.48
N PHE A 363 17.94 2.25 10.11
CA PHE A 363 16.68 1.91 9.48
C PHE A 363 16.44 2.92 8.36
N ASP A 364 16.18 2.46 7.12
CA ASP A 364 16.14 3.27 5.91
C ASP A 364 17.42 4.12 5.75
N VAL A 365 18.55 3.43 5.69
CA VAL A 365 19.87 4.04 5.65
C VAL A 365 20.04 4.96 4.45
N LYS A 366 19.48 4.62 3.29
CA LYS A 366 19.56 5.47 2.10
C LYS A 366 18.94 6.86 2.37
N ARG A 367 17.76 6.90 3.00
CA ARG A 367 17.15 8.17 3.44
C ARG A 367 18.04 8.91 4.42
N ASN A 368 18.62 8.21 5.38
CA ASN A 368 19.52 8.82 6.37
C ASN A 368 20.75 9.47 5.74
N LEU A 369 21.30 8.90 4.66
CA LEU A 369 22.40 9.50 3.88
C LEU A 369 21.98 10.81 3.20
N HIS A 370 20.79 10.87 2.63
CA HIS A 370 20.26 12.10 2.06
C HIS A 370 20.08 13.20 3.10
N LEU A 371 19.50 12.85 4.26
CA LEU A 371 19.32 13.77 5.38
C LEU A 371 20.65 14.33 5.87
N ALA A 372 21.65 13.45 6.04
CA ALA A 372 22.98 13.85 6.47
C ALA A 372 23.63 14.85 5.51
N GLU A 373 23.56 14.60 4.20
CA GLU A 373 24.10 15.52 3.19
C GLU A 373 23.40 16.87 3.21
N ASN A 374 22.06 16.91 3.38
CA ASN A 374 21.32 18.15 3.51
C ASN A 374 21.81 19.02 4.68
N GLU A 375 22.29 18.37 5.76
CA GLU A 375 22.79 19.02 6.98
C GLU A 375 24.32 19.20 7.01
N GLY A 376 25.04 18.75 5.94
CA GLY A 376 26.50 18.79 5.87
C GLY A 376 27.19 17.80 6.82
N LEU A 377 26.53 16.69 7.13
CA LEU A 377 27.01 15.63 7.99
C LEU A 377 27.44 14.40 7.19
N THR A 378 28.25 13.56 7.80
CA THR A 378 28.61 12.25 7.25
C THR A 378 28.13 11.16 8.22
N LEU A 379 27.33 10.22 7.70
CA LEU A 379 26.86 9.05 8.44
C LEU A 379 27.41 7.79 7.78
N ASN A 380 27.80 6.82 8.60
CA ASN A 380 28.20 5.49 8.14
C ASN A 380 27.46 4.42 8.94
N PHE A 381 26.73 3.56 8.24
CA PHE A 381 25.96 2.45 8.82
C PHE A 381 26.47 1.12 8.29
N HIS A 382 26.44 0.09 9.16
CA HIS A 382 26.84 -1.27 8.81
C HIS A 382 25.65 -2.12 8.42
N ASP A 383 24.47 -1.76 8.94
CA ASP A 383 23.22 -2.47 8.69
C ASP A 383 22.08 -1.50 8.42
N ASP A 384 21.25 -1.85 7.44
CA ASP A 384 19.91 -1.28 7.20
C ASP A 384 18.87 -2.33 7.52
N LEU A 385 18.21 -2.18 8.68
CA LEU A 385 17.27 -3.19 9.14
C LEU A 385 15.95 -3.19 8.38
N MET A 386 15.62 -2.12 7.65
CA MET A 386 14.51 -2.13 6.71
C MET A 386 14.78 -3.10 5.55
N LEU A 387 15.99 -3.05 4.97
CA LEU A 387 16.38 -3.97 3.88
C LEU A 387 16.50 -5.40 4.39
N ALA A 388 17.14 -5.60 5.55
CA ALA A 388 17.30 -6.91 6.15
C ALA A 388 15.94 -7.60 6.43
N ALA A 389 14.97 -6.86 7.00
CA ALA A 389 13.63 -7.35 7.25
C ALA A 389 12.89 -7.75 5.96
N SER A 390 13.01 -6.93 4.91
CA SER A 390 12.40 -7.21 3.59
C SER A 390 13.02 -8.42 2.89
N LEU A 391 14.29 -8.73 3.14
CA LEU A 391 14.93 -9.93 2.61
C LEU A 391 14.44 -11.19 3.34
N VAL A 392 14.29 -11.12 4.66
CA VAL A 392 13.81 -12.25 5.48
C VAL A 392 12.34 -12.57 5.20
N ASP A 393 11.53 -11.56 4.93
CA ASP A 393 10.12 -11.71 4.57
C ASP A 393 9.79 -10.80 3.36
N SER A 394 9.73 -11.38 2.18
CA SER A 394 9.51 -10.67 0.91
C SER A 394 8.13 -10.00 0.78
N SER A 395 7.21 -10.25 1.72
CA SER A 395 5.90 -9.59 1.78
C SER A 395 5.98 -8.20 2.41
N LEU A 396 7.06 -7.90 3.14
CA LEU A 396 7.31 -6.64 3.85
C LEU A 396 7.86 -5.57 2.90
N THR A 397 7.02 -5.10 2.00
CA THR A 397 7.38 -4.16 0.92
C THR A 397 7.30 -2.68 1.31
N THR A 398 6.91 -2.36 2.55
CA THR A 398 6.81 -0.99 3.06
C THR A 398 7.24 -0.91 4.51
N THR A 399 7.77 0.25 4.94
CA THR A 399 8.12 0.55 6.33
C THR A 399 6.97 0.25 7.31
N ALA A 400 5.74 0.64 6.97
CA ALA A 400 4.58 0.40 7.81
C ALA A 400 4.33 -1.09 8.08
N LYS A 401 4.49 -1.96 7.06
CA LYS A 401 4.37 -3.41 7.22
C LYS A 401 5.47 -3.99 8.11
N ILE A 402 6.70 -3.45 8.02
CA ILE A 402 7.81 -3.88 8.87
C ILE A 402 7.52 -3.52 10.33
N ILE A 403 7.13 -2.27 10.58
CA ILE A 403 6.73 -1.78 11.90
C ILE A 403 5.59 -2.63 12.49
N GLU A 404 4.56 -2.92 11.70
CA GLU A 404 3.44 -3.77 12.11
C GLU A 404 3.90 -5.20 12.39
N ARG A 405 4.73 -5.77 11.51
CA ARG A 405 5.17 -7.17 11.59
C ARG A 405 6.06 -7.47 12.79
N TYR A 406 6.93 -6.53 13.15
CA TYR A 406 7.88 -6.66 14.24
C TYR A 406 7.44 -5.93 15.51
N GLY A 407 6.19 -5.40 15.52
CA GLY A 407 5.57 -4.86 16.73
C GLY A 407 6.38 -3.72 17.36
N PHE A 408 6.79 -2.71 16.56
CA PHE A 408 7.52 -1.58 17.11
C PHE A 408 6.71 -0.93 18.23
N GLU A 409 7.21 -1.01 19.44
CA GLU A 409 6.57 -0.42 20.62
C GLU A 409 6.92 1.06 20.72
N ASN A 410 5.99 1.92 20.32
CA ASN A 410 6.12 3.35 20.52
C ASN A 410 4.98 3.83 21.42
N THR A 411 5.32 4.24 22.63
CA THR A 411 4.36 4.86 23.56
C THR A 411 3.88 6.24 23.11
N VAL A 412 4.65 6.88 22.23
CA VAL A 412 4.34 8.18 21.60
C VAL A 412 4.47 8.04 20.10
N SER A 413 3.47 8.46 19.33
CA SER A 413 3.49 8.42 17.88
C SER A 413 4.15 9.67 17.27
N TYR A 414 4.57 9.57 15.99
CA TYR A 414 5.07 10.73 15.24
C TYR A 414 4.07 11.90 15.23
N GLU A 415 2.77 11.61 15.01
CA GLU A 415 1.72 12.63 14.96
C GLU A 415 1.51 13.33 16.31
N GLU A 416 1.75 12.66 17.42
CA GLU A 416 1.69 13.29 18.76
C GLU A 416 2.85 14.26 19.00
N VAL A 417 4.02 13.98 18.42
CA VAL A 417 5.19 14.86 18.51
C VAL A 417 5.09 16.02 17.52
N TYR A 418 4.91 15.72 16.24
CA TYR A 418 5.06 16.66 15.14
C TYR A 418 3.75 17.16 14.52
N GLY A 419 2.63 16.54 14.85
CA GLY A 419 1.33 16.80 14.24
C GLY A 419 1.16 16.11 12.88
N LYS A 420 0.08 16.42 12.20
CA LYS A 420 -0.21 15.90 10.85
C LYS A 420 0.41 16.80 9.78
N PRO A 421 0.74 16.28 8.59
CA PRO A 421 1.26 17.12 7.49
C PRO A 421 0.36 18.32 7.15
N THR A 422 -0.96 18.17 7.32
CA THR A 422 -1.94 19.25 7.11
C THR A 422 -2.11 20.19 8.32
N LYS A 423 -1.61 19.81 9.50
CA LYS A 423 -1.71 20.58 10.75
C LYS A 423 -0.51 20.23 11.65
N PRO A 424 0.70 20.73 11.34
CA PRO A 424 1.89 20.48 12.15
C PRO A 424 1.78 21.14 13.52
N ASN A 425 2.41 20.55 14.54
CA ASN A 425 2.53 21.16 15.86
C ASN A 425 3.50 22.34 15.79
N LEU A 426 3.06 23.50 16.23
CA LEU A 426 3.89 24.73 16.25
C LEU A 426 4.97 24.70 17.34
N ILE A 427 4.74 23.93 18.39
CA ILE A 427 5.67 23.75 19.52
C ILE A 427 5.85 22.25 19.69
N ILE A 428 7.10 21.81 19.65
CA ILE A 428 7.44 20.41 19.84
C ILE A 428 7.63 20.15 21.35
N ASP A 429 6.94 19.16 21.85
CA ASP A 429 7.14 18.66 23.21
C ASP A 429 8.42 17.83 23.23
N GLU A 430 9.46 18.40 23.86
CA GLU A 430 10.80 17.80 23.88
C GLU A 430 10.86 16.45 24.61
N GLU A 431 10.02 16.23 25.62
CA GLU A 431 9.94 14.97 26.35
C GLU A 431 9.32 13.88 25.46
N LYS A 432 8.20 14.18 24.79
CA LYS A 432 7.58 13.27 23.83
C LYS A 432 8.49 12.97 22.64
N GLN A 433 9.22 13.96 22.14
CA GLN A 433 10.21 13.77 21.07
C GLN A 433 11.30 12.79 21.49
N CYS A 434 11.85 12.98 22.69
CA CYS A 434 12.86 12.08 23.27
C CYS A 434 12.31 10.65 23.42
N MET A 435 11.12 10.49 24.00
CA MET A 435 10.46 9.19 24.16
C MET A 435 10.24 8.49 22.81
N TYR A 436 9.69 9.20 21.81
CA TYR A 436 9.47 8.68 20.47
C TYR A 436 10.76 8.17 19.81
N ALA A 437 11.79 9.02 19.78
CA ALA A 437 13.03 8.72 19.08
C ALA A 437 13.82 7.61 19.79
N CYS A 438 13.89 7.61 21.13
CA CYS A 438 14.56 6.57 21.92
C CYS A 438 13.84 5.22 21.79
N ALA A 439 12.49 5.21 21.76
CA ALA A 439 11.72 3.99 21.51
C ALA A 439 12.05 3.42 20.12
N PHE A 440 12.14 4.26 19.11
CA PHE A 440 12.50 3.81 17.76
C PHE A 440 13.93 3.21 17.71
N ALA A 441 14.90 3.83 18.37
CA ALA A 441 16.27 3.29 18.47
C ALA A 441 16.29 1.92 19.18
N ARG A 442 15.50 1.72 20.24
CA ARG A 442 15.35 0.41 20.90
C ARG A 442 14.75 -0.63 19.96
N ASN A 443 13.71 -0.26 19.21
CA ASN A 443 13.10 -1.16 18.24
C ASN A 443 14.08 -1.59 17.14
N ILE A 444 14.91 -0.67 16.61
CA ILE A 444 15.99 -0.99 15.67
C ILE A 444 16.96 -2.01 16.28
N PHE A 445 17.38 -1.81 17.52
CA PHE A 445 18.30 -2.72 18.21
C PHE A 445 17.69 -4.12 18.41
N SER A 446 16.43 -4.19 18.81
CA SER A 446 15.70 -5.45 18.97
C SER A 446 15.52 -6.16 17.63
N LEU A 447 15.21 -5.40 16.58
CA LEU A 447 15.06 -5.93 15.22
C LEU A 447 16.38 -6.54 14.71
N TYR A 448 17.53 -5.91 14.99
CA TYR A 448 18.84 -6.48 14.66
C TYR A 448 19.04 -7.86 15.28
N ALA A 449 18.72 -8.01 16.55
CA ALA A 449 18.86 -9.26 17.27
C ALA A 449 17.94 -10.37 16.71
N GLU A 450 16.78 -10.02 16.18
CA GLU A 450 15.82 -10.97 15.58
C GLU A 450 16.18 -11.33 14.14
N ILE A 451 16.58 -10.34 13.32
CA ILE A 451 16.74 -10.52 11.86
C ILE A 451 18.08 -11.13 11.48
N THR A 452 19.19 -10.75 12.16
CA THR A 452 20.53 -11.22 11.78
C THR A 452 20.65 -12.75 11.85
N PRO A 453 20.13 -13.46 12.90
CA PRO A 453 20.15 -14.93 12.90
C PRO A 453 19.37 -15.55 11.74
N LYS A 454 18.23 -14.92 11.31
CA LYS A 454 17.43 -15.40 10.19
C LYS A 454 18.13 -15.21 8.84
N LEU A 455 18.84 -14.10 8.64
CA LEU A 455 19.66 -13.90 7.43
C LEU A 455 20.71 -15.01 7.29
N LYS A 456 21.31 -15.40 8.41
CA LYS A 456 22.30 -16.50 8.47
C LYS A 456 21.65 -17.86 8.22
N GLU A 457 20.55 -18.15 8.90
CA GLU A 457 19.76 -19.37 8.73
C GLU A 457 19.33 -19.56 7.28
N TYR A 458 18.87 -18.49 6.65
CA TYR A 458 18.41 -18.48 5.27
C TYR A 458 19.54 -18.35 4.24
N LYS A 459 20.81 -18.25 4.69
CA LYS A 459 22.02 -18.11 3.87
C LYS A 459 21.99 -16.87 2.96
N MET A 460 21.37 -15.81 3.43
CA MET A 460 21.24 -14.54 2.69
C MET A 460 22.25 -13.48 3.13
N GLU A 461 23.19 -13.76 4.02
CA GLU A 461 24.22 -12.83 4.47
C GLU A 461 25.02 -12.24 3.30
N LYS A 462 25.45 -13.10 2.36
CA LYS A 462 26.18 -12.65 1.16
C LYS A 462 25.34 -11.72 0.29
N LEU A 463 24.08 -12.07 0.06
CA LEU A 463 23.13 -11.24 -0.69
C LEU A 463 22.94 -9.87 -0.02
N TYR A 464 22.86 -9.85 1.31
CA TYR A 464 22.65 -8.64 2.08
C TYR A 464 23.91 -7.75 2.10
N TYR A 465 25.05 -8.28 2.54
CA TYR A 465 26.27 -7.48 2.75
C TYR A 465 27.06 -7.20 1.46
N GLU A 466 27.01 -8.09 0.45
CA GLU A 466 27.77 -7.90 -0.79
C GLU A 466 26.93 -7.31 -1.94
N MET A 467 25.60 -7.25 -1.81
CA MET A 467 24.71 -6.70 -2.86
C MET A 467 23.82 -5.58 -2.33
N GLU A 468 22.88 -5.85 -1.40
CA GLU A 468 21.88 -4.86 -1.02
C GLU A 468 22.47 -3.65 -0.29
N MET A 469 23.38 -3.87 0.66
CA MET A 469 24.05 -2.78 1.38
C MET A 469 24.93 -1.91 0.46
N PRO A 470 25.84 -2.46 -0.38
CA PRO A 470 26.60 -1.65 -1.31
C PRO A 470 25.73 -0.90 -2.32
N LEU A 471 24.63 -1.53 -2.79
CA LEU A 471 23.70 -0.91 -3.73
C LEU A 471 23.03 0.34 -3.12
N THR A 472 22.79 0.38 -1.81
CA THR A 472 22.24 1.55 -1.11
C THR A 472 23.06 2.82 -1.42
N SER A 473 24.40 2.73 -1.40
CA SER A 473 25.28 3.85 -1.73
C SER A 473 25.21 4.23 -3.22
N VAL A 474 25.12 3.25 -4.11
CA VAL A 474 24.99 3.51 -5.57
C VAL A 474 23.69 4.26 -5.84
N LEU A 475 22.57 3.78 -5.30
CA LEU A 475 21.24 4.41 -5.49
C LEU A 475 21.20 5.82 -4.88
N TYR A 476 21.80 6.00 -3.68
CA TYR A 476 21.91 7.32 -3.08
C TYR A 476 22.61 8.32 -4.00
N HIS A 477 23.75 7.95 -4.61
CA HIS A 477 24.45 8.83 -5.53
C HIS A 477 23.63 9.10 -6.81
N MET A 478 22.95 8.10 -7.36
CA MET A 478 22.08 8.26 -8.53
C MET A 478 20.92 9.22 -8.25
N GLU A 479 20.29 9.08 -7.08
CA GLU A 479 19.19 9.95 -6.65
C GLU A 479 19.66 11.39 -6.44
N ARG A 480 20.86 11.60 -5.89
CA ARG A 480 21.48 12.93 -5.73
C ARG A 480 21.85 13.57 -7.05
N GLU A 481 22.39 12.79 -7.97
CA GLU A 481 22.78 13.29 -9.28
C GLU A 481 21.54 13.71 -10.09
N GLY A 482 20.51 12.86 -10.12
CA GLY A 482 19.30 13.10 -10.90
C GLY A 482 19.55 13.17 -12.42
N ILE A 483 18.52 13.52 -13.16
CA ILE A 483 18.59 13.71 -14.60
C ILE A 483 18.00 15.06 -15.01
N ARG A 484 18.70 15.80 -15.86
CA ARG A 484 18.23 17.08 -16.40
C ARG A 484 16.95 16.90 -17.20
N CYS A 485 15.96 17.73 -16.97
CA CYS A 485 14.67 17.69 -17.66
C CYS A 485 14.31 19.06 -18.21
N ASP A 486 14.10 19.13 -19.52
CA ASP A 486 13.78 20.37 -20.22
C ASP A 486 12.27 20.65 -20.17
N ILE A 487 11.91 21.72 -19.49
CA ILE A 487 10.52 22.16 -19.31
C ILE A 487 9.89 22.64 -20.61
N ASP A 488 10.65 23.26 -21.52
CA ASP A 488 10.13 23.80 -22.79
C ASP A 488 9.74 22.66 -23.73
N ILE A 489 10.48 21.55 -23.70
CA ILE A 489 10.12 20.32 -24.43
C ILE A 489 8.82 19.73 -23.85
N LEU A 490 8.70 19.67 -22.52
CA LEU A 490 7.45 19.18 -21.87
C LEU A 490 6.26 20.08 -22.21
N ASP A 491 6.42 21.41 -22.24
CA ASP A 491 5.38 22.37 -22.60
C ASP A 491 4.91 22.20 -24.05
N ARG A 492 5.84 21.98 -24.99
CA ARG A 492 5.51 21.68 -26.38
C ARG A 492 4.68 20.37 -26.47
N ILE A 493 5.16 19.30 -25.82
CA ILE A 493 4.45 18.01 -25.81
C ILE A 493 3.07 18.15 -25.15
N ALA A 494 2.94 18.92 -24.08
CA ALA A 494 1.65 19.19 -23.42
C ALA A 494 0.68 19.88 -24.38
N THR A 495 1.14 20.90 -25.10
CA THR A 495 0.33 21.66 -26.06
C THR A 495 -0.15 20.79 -27.21
N GLU A 496 0.75 20.02 -27.83
CA GLU A 496 0.43 19.10 -28.93
C GLU A 496 -0.52 17.98 -28.48
N THR A 497 -0.30 17.43 -27.28
CA THR A 497 -1.13 16.36 -26.73
C THR A 497 -2.53 16.87 -26.39
N MET A 498 -2.65 18.08 -25.83
CA MET A 498 -3.95 18.69 -25.50
C MET A 498 -4.78 18.95 -26.77
N ALA A 499 -4.15 19.37 -27.86
CA ALA A 499 -4.83 19.54 -29.16
C ALA A 499 -5.44 18.20 -29.63
N LYS A 500 -4.68 17.10 -29.57
CA LYS A 500 -5.15 15.75 -29.93
C LYS A 500 -6.25 15.24 -28.99
N ILE A 501 -6.15 15.51 -27.68
CA ILE A 501 -7.20 15.19 -26.69
C ILE A 501 -8.51 15.91 -27.06
N SER A 502 -8.43 17.20 -27.39
CA SER A 502 -9.59 18.00 -27.75
C SER A 502 -10.27 17.50 -29.03
N GLU A 503 -9.50 17.07 -30.02
CA GLU A 503 -9.98 16.47 -31.26
C GLU A 503 -10.69 15.13 -30.97
N ALA A 504 -10.03 14.22 -30.24
CA ALA A 504 -10.63 12.94 -29.85
C ALA A 504 -11.92 13.12 -29.04
N GLN A 505 -11.95 14.07 -28.09
CA GLN A 505 -13.14 14.40 -27.31
C GLN A 505 -14.29 14.89 -28.17
N LYS A 506 -14.00 15.73 -29.17
CA LYS A 506 -15.01 16.23 -30.12
C LYS A 506 -15.63 15.09 -30.93
N GLU A 507 -14.80 14.18 -31.43
CA GLU A 507 -15.27 13.00 -32.17
C GLU A 507 -16.11 12.07 -31.29
N ILE A 508 -15.70 11.82 -30.05
CA ILE A 508 -16.44 11.03 -29.06
C ILE A 508 -17.84 11.66 -28.84
N TYR A 509 -17.94 12.97 -28.62
CA TYR A 509 -19.22 13.65 -28.38
C TYR A 509 -20.09 13.67 -29.65
N THR A 510 -19.48 13.81 -30.82
CA THR A 510 -20.20 13.76 -32.11
C THR A 510 -20.84 12.39 -32.31
N ILE A 511 -20.12 11.30 -32.06
CA ILE A 511 -20.63 9.93 -32.20
C ILE A 511 -21.65 9.61 -31.09
N ALA A 512 -21.43 10.07 -29.88
CA ALA A 512 -22.34 9.88 -28.73
C ALA A 512 -23.61 10.71 -28.83
N GLY A 513 -23.63 11.78 -29.65
CA GLY A 513 -24.74 12.73 -29.76
C GLY A 513 -24.96 13.61 -28.51
N LYS A 514 -24.07 13.55 -27.54
CA LYS A 514 -24.14 14.33 -26.27
C LYS A 514 -22.75 14.50 -25.63
N GLU A 515 -22.61 15.55 -24.83
CA GLU A 515 -21.46 15.74 -23.96
C GLU A 515 -21.63 14.95 -22.65
N PHE A 516 -20.55 14.34 -22.16
CA PHE A 516 -20.51 13.61 -20.92
C PHE A 516 -19.06 13.53 -20.38
N ASN A 517 -18.88 13.12 -19.14
CA ASN A 517 -17.53 12.92 -18.58
C ASN A 517 -16.95 11.57 -19.05
N ILE A 518 -16.05 11.63 -20.05
CA ILE A 518 -15.39 10.45 -20.63
C ILE A 518 -14.55 9.69 -19.58
N ASN A 519 -14.05 10.39 -18.56
CA ASN A 519 -13.27 9.81 -17.45
C ASN A 519 -14.16 9.17 -16.37
N SER A 520 -15.50 9.31 -16.45
CA SER A 520 -16.41 8.63 -15.55
C SER A 520 -16.77 7.24 -16.10
N PRO A 521 -16.33 6.14 -15.48
CA PRO A 521 -16.67 4.79 -15.96
C PRO A 521 -18.18 4.55 -16.05
N LYS A 522 -18.94 5.17 -15.15
CA LYS A 522 -20.41 5.05 -15.13
C LYS A 522 -21.07 5.74 -16.33
N GLN A 523 -20.72 7.01 -16.60
CA GLN A 523 -21.29 7.75 -17.73
C GLN A 523 -20.83 7.14 -19.07
N LEU A 524 -19.59 6.72 -19.15
CA LEU A 524 -19.06 6.05 -20.33
C LEU A 524 -19.77 4.72 -20.59
N ALA A 525 -20.03 3.91 -19.56
CA ALA A 525 -20.77 2.66 -19.69
C ALA A 525 -22.23 2.90 -20.17
N GLU A 526 -22.88 3.96 -19.67
CA GLU A 526 -24.21 4.37 -20.13
C GLU A 526 -24.19 4.70 -21.62
N VAL A 527 -23.28 5.54 -22.08
CA VAL A 527 -23.17 5.92 -23.50
C VAL A 527 -22.86 4.71 -24.38
N LEU A 528 -21.88 3.87 -24.00
CA LEU A 528 -21.48 2.75 -24.87
C LEU A 528 -22.54 1.64 -24.94
N PHE A 529 -23.10 1.27 -23.79
CA PHE A 529 -23.92 0.06 -23.67
C PHE A 529 -25.44 0.32 -23.73
N ASP A 530 -25.90 1.50 -23.25
CA ASP A 530 -27.31 1.85 -23.25
C ASP A 530 -27.68 2.69 -24.48
N ASP A 531 -26.94 3.77 -24.76
CA ASP A 531 -27.28 4.67 -25.88
C ASP A 531 -26.84 4.10 -27.22
N LEU A 532 -25.61 3.59 -27.33
CA LEU A 532 -25.07 3.05 -28.59
C LEU A 532 -25.29 1.53 -28.75
N GLY A 533 -25.78 0.83 -27.73
CA GLY A 533 -26.14 -0.58 -27.78
C GLY A 533 -24.96 -1.53 -28.05
N LEU A 534 -23.73 -1.15 -27.70
CA LEU A 534 -22.56 -2.00 -27.91
C LEU A 534 -22.62 -3.25 -27.00
N PRO A 535 -22.09 -4.41 -27.46
CA PRO A 535 -22.10 -5.62 -26.68
C PRO A 535 -21.25 -5.45 -25.41
N THR A 536 -21.74 -5.94 -24.27
CA THR A 536 -21.04 -5.85 -22.98
C THR A 536 -21.03 -7.18 -22.27
N GLY A 537 -19.99 -7.41 -21.44
CA GLY A 537 -19.95 -8.51 -20.49
C GLY A 537 -20.84 -8.26 -19.26
N LYS A 538 -20.98 -9.28 -18.38
CA LYS A 538 -21.85 -9.23 -17.18
C LYS A 538 -21.58 -8.03 -16.26
N LYS A 539 -20.35 -7.49 -16.21
CA LYS A 539 -19.94 -6.39 -15.34
C LYS A 539 -20.02 -5.00 -15.99
N ARG A 540 -20.39 -4.89 -17.28
CA ARG A 540 -20.43 -3.61 -18.02
C ARG A 540 -19.16 -2.78 -17.83
N SER A 541 -17.99 -3.43 -17.88
CA SER A 541 -16.69 -2.80 -17.62
C SER A 541 -16.25 -1.96 -18.81
N THR A 542 -15.75 -0.77 -18.53
CA THR A 542 -15.10 0.12 -19.49
C THR A 542 -13.58 0.13 -19.34
N ALA A 543 -12.99 -0.88 -18.69
CA ALA A 543 -11.54 -1.04 -18.62
C ALA A 543 -10.93 -1.20 -20.02
N ALA A 544 -9.67 -0.78 -20.20
CA ALA A 544 -9.01 -0.75 -21.51
C ALA A 544 -9.08 -2.12 -22.22
N GLY A 545 -8.73 -3.22 -21.57
CA GLY A 545 -8.78 -4.55 -22.17
C GLY A 545 -10.18 -5.04 -22.55
N GLU A 546 -11.26 -4.50 -21.93
CA GLU A 546 -12.63 -4.79 -22.38
C GLU A 546 -13.02 -3.93 -23.58
N LEU A 547 -12.54 -2.68 -23.63
CA LEU A 547 -12.77 -1.81 -24.81
C LEU A 547 -11.97 -2.30 -26.02
N GLU A 548 -10.76 -2.79 -25.86
CA GLU A 548 -9.95 -3.38 -26.95
C GLU A 548 -10.69 -4.53 -27.66
N LYS A 549 -11.45 -5.34 -26.93
CA LYS A 549 -12.31 -6.39 -27.51
C LYS A 549 -13.48 -5.85 -28.36
N LEU A 550 -13.79 -4.57 -28.19
CA LEU A 550 -14.84 -3.88 -28.95
C LEU A 550 -14.31 -3.09 -30.14
N GLN A 551 -13.00 -3.07 -30.39
CA GLN A 551 -12.42 -2.42 -31.56
C GLN A 551 -13.02 -2.97 -32.86
N GLY A 552 -13.26 -2.09 -33.81
CA GLY A 552 -13.96 -2.43 -35.05
C GLY A 552 -15.48 -2.56 -34.95
N LYS A 553 -16.07 -2.50 -33.72
CA LYS A 553 -17.54 -2.50 -33.56
C LYS A 553 -18.14 -1.10 -33.67
N SER A 554 -17.39 -0.08 -33.25
CA SER A 554 -17.77 1.32 -33.40
C SER A 554 -16.51 2.20 -33.35
N PRO A 555 -16.43 3.25 -34.19
CA PRO A 555 -15.30 4.17 -34.19
C PRO A 555 -15.06 4.88 -32.84
N ILE A 556 -16.12 5.04 -32.03
CA ILE A 556 -16.01 5.67 -30.69
C ILE A 556 -15.00 4.94 -29.78
N ILE A 557 -14.86 3.64 -29.94
CA ILE A 557 -13.95 2.82 -29.11
C ILE A 557 -12.50 3.23 -29.31
N ASP A 558 -12.08 3.40 -30.58
CA ASP A 558 -10.71 3.80 -30.91
C ASP A 558 -10.44 5.22 -30.37
N TYR A 559 -11.37 6.17 -30.56
CA TYR A 559 -11.24 7.51 -29.99
C TYR A 559 -11.20 7.53 -28.46
N ILE A 560 -11.94 6.67 -27.77
CA ILE A 560 -11.89 6.57 -26.29
C ILE A 560 -10.56 5.99 -25.83
N LEU A 561 -10.05 4.98 -26.50
CA LEU A 561 -8.72 4.40 -26.19
C LEU A 561 -7.61 5.44 -26.40
N ASP A 562 -7.65 6.17 -27.51
CA ASP A 562 -6.70 7.25 -27.81
C ASP A 562 -6.84 8.42 -26.80
N TYR A 563 -8.05 8.86 -26.50
CA TYR A 563 -8.31 9.89 -25.50
C TYR A 563 -7.72 9.52 -24.14
N ARG A 564 -7.92 8.30 -23.67
CA ARG A 564 -7.38 7.84 -22.38
C ARG A 564 -5.85 7.76 -22.37
N LYS A 565 -5.28 7.26 -23.46
CA LYS A 565 -3.83 7.18 -23.65
C LYS A 565 -3.21 8.58 -23.63
N LEU A 566 -3.74 9.51 -24.43
CA LEU A 566 -3.29 10.89 -24.52
C LEU A 566 -3.48 11.64 -23.19
N SER A 567 -4.62 11.45 -22.53
CA SER A 567 -4.90 12.06 -21.21
C SER A 567 -3.89 11.60 -20.14
N LYS A 568 -3.50 10.32 -20.16
CA LYS A 568 -2.45 9.80 -19.28
C LYS A 568 -1.09 10.43 -19.57
N ILE A 569 -0.72 10.53 -20.84
CA ILE A 569 0.55 11.17 -21.25
C ILE A 569 0.58 12.62 -20.82
N TYR A 570 -0.50 13.36 -21.07
CA TYR A 570 -0.63 14.75 -20.67
C TYR A 570 -0.51 14.92 -19.15
N SER A 571 -1.39 14.25 -18.41
CA SER A 571 -1.51 14.47 -16.95
C SER A 571 -0.35 13.88 -16.13
N THR A 572 0.19 12.71 -16.55
CA THR A 572 1.23 12.01 -15.79
C THR A 572 2.63 12.49 -16.15
N TYR A 573 2.87 12.76 -17.44
CA TYR A 573 4.21 13.06 -17.93
C TYR A 573 4.37 14.51 -18.37
N ALA A 574 3.63 14.98 -19.39
CA ALA A 574 3.86 16.32 -19.93
C ALA A 574 3.61 17.44 -18.89
N GLU A 575 2.55 17.35 -18.09
CA GLU A 575 2.29 18.26 -16.98
C GLU A 575 2.78 17.73 -15.64
N GLY A 576 2.61 16.42 -15.42
CA GLY A 576 2.89 15.81 -14.12
C GLY A 576 4.36 15.79 -13.73
N LEU A 577 5.31 15.74 -14.68
CA LEU A 577 6.75 15.74 -14.40
C LEU A 577 7.25 17.13 -13.97
N LYS A 578 6.65 18.21 -14.45
CA LYS A 578 7.09 19.58 -14.17
C LYS A 578 7.19 19.89 -12.66
N LYS A 579 6.29 19.34 -11.86
CA LYS A 579 6.30 19.54 -10.39
C LYS A 579 7.50 18.87 -9.68
N TYR A 580 8.18 17.94 -10.36
CA TYR A 580 9.35 17.24 -9.82
C TYR A 580 10.67 17.84 -10.28
N ILE A 581 10.64 18.80 -11.21
CA ILE A 581 11.85 19.51 -11.64
C ILE A 581 12.30 20.43 -10.49
N GLN A 582 13.47 20.15 -9.95
CA GLN A 582 14.05 20.92 -8.84
C GLN A 582 14.72 22.21 -9.34
N LYS A 583 15.24 23.02 -8.41
CA LYS A 583 15.92 24.30 -8.73
C LYS A 583 17.14 24.16 -9.62
N ASP A 584 17.78 23.00 -9.63
CA ASP A 584 18.93 22.66 -10.47
C ASP A 584 18.53 22.24 -11.90
N GLY A 585 17.23 22.21 -12.22
CA GLY A 585 16.71 21.79 -13.52
C GLY A 585 16.64 20.28 -13.70
N LYS A 586 16.79 19.50 -12.62
CA LYS A 586 16.80 18.02 -12.66
C LYS A 586 15.58 17.41 -11.99
N ILE A 587 15.31 16.17 -12.36
CA ILE A 587 14.38 15.29 -11.67
C ILE A 587 15.19 14.26 -10.88
N HIS A 588 14.89 14.15 -9.59
CA HIS A 588 15.51 13.22 -8.65
C HIS A 588 14.48 12.16 -8.25
N THR A 589 14.46 11.05 -9.00
CA THR A 589 13.57 9.93 -8.65
C THR A 589 14.09 9.18 -7.41
N ILE A 590 13.19 8.52 -6.69
CA ILE A 590 13.53 7.67 -5.55
C ILE A 590 13.48 6.21 -6.00
N TYR A 591 14.55 5.46 -5.76
CA TYR A 591 14.61 4.02 -5.98
C TYR A 591 14.30 3.25 -4.70
N ASN A 592 13.28 2.40 -4.74
CA ASN A 592 12.92 1.56 -3.61
C ASN A 592 13.48 0.14 -3.81
N GLN A 593 14.36 -0.31 -2.90
CA GLN A 593 14.98 -1.63 -2.95
C GLN A 593 14.04 -2.75 -2.46
N SER A 594 13.12 -2.45 -1.54
CA SER A 594 12.23 -3.41 -0.87
C SER A 594 10.81 -3.46 -1.42
N ALA A 595 10.45 -2.58 -2.36
CA ALA A 595 9.05 -2.43 -2.80
C ALA A 595 8.51 -3.59 -3.64
N THR A 596 9.36 -4.49 -4.15
CA THR A 596 8.93 -5.62 -4.97
C THR A 596 9.35 -6.95 -4.38
N GLN A 597 8.47 -7.97 -4.45
CA GLN A 597 8.78 -9.32 -3.98
C GLN A 597 9.81 -10.07 -4.87
N THR A 598 10.10 -9.58 -6.06
CA THR A 598 11.05 -10.20 -7.00
C THR A 598 12.48 -9.66 -6.85
N GLY A 599 12.68 -8.65 -5.99
CA GLY A 599 13.96 -7.96 -5.85
C GLY A 599 14.23 -6.88 -6.93
N ARG A 600 13.32 -6.66 -7.88
CA ARG A 600 13.41 -5.52 -8.81
C ARG A 600 13.34 -4.22 -8.04
N LEU A 601 14.11 -3.21 -8.49
CA LEU A 601 13.93 -1.84 -8.03
C LEU A 601 12.61 -1.27 -8.55
N SER A 602 11.98 -0.42 -7.78
CA SER A 602 10.90 0.44 -8.27
C SER A 602 11.31 1.90 -8.15
N SER A 603 10.77 2.74 -9.00
CA SER A 603 11.01 4.19 -9.05
C SER A 603 9.74 4.92 -8.62
N SER A 604 9.88 5.96 -7.80
CA SER A 604 8.78 6.80 -7.32
C SER A 604 9.20 8.27 -7.25
N GLU A 605 8.25 9.15 -7.25
CA GLU A 605 8.41 10.60 -7.07
C GLU A 605 9.40 11.30 -8.04
N PRO A 606 9.24 11.15 -9.37
CA PRO A 606 8.23 10.40 -10.12
C PRO A 606 8.68 8.99 -10.50
N ASN A 607 7.74 8.12 -10.92
CA ASN A 607 8.10 6.82 -11.49
C ASN A 607 8.56 6.99 -12.94
N LEU A 608 9.88 7.03 -13.16
CA LEU A 608 10.48 7.14 -14.48
C LEU A 608 10.56 5.80 -15.24
N GLN A 609 10.42 4.66 -14.55
CA GLN A 609 10.42 3.33 -15.16
C GLN A 609 9.17 3.03 -16.00
N ASN A 610 8.10 3.82 -15.82
CA ASN A 610 6.84 3.65 -16.56
C ASN A 610 6.75 4.48 -17.86
N ILE A 611 7.78 5.23 -18.22
CA ILE A 611 7.83 5.99 -19.48
C ILE A 611 8.00 5.01 -20.63
N SER A 612 6.94 4.85 -21.45
CA SER A 612 6.86 3.84 -22.50
C SER A 612 7.96 4.00 -23.57
N VAL A 613 8.49 2.86 -24.00
CA VAL A 613 9.38 2.74 -25.16
C VAL A 613 8.68 2.16 -26.39
N ARG A 614 7.44 1.71 -26.24
CA ARG A 614 6.72 0.99 -27.31
C ARG A 614 5.84 1.90 -28.16
N ASP A 615 5.35 2.97 -27.59
CA ASP A 615 4.50 3.92 -28.32
C ASP A 615 5.25 5.24 -28.61
N GLU A 616 4.97 5.82 -29.76
CA GLU A 616 5.66 7.04 -30.23
C GLU A 616 5.49 8.22 -29.25
N GLN A 617 4.32 8.36 -28.63
CA GLN A 617 4.04 9.47 -27.71
C GLN A 617 4.82 9.32 -26.39
N GLY A 618 4.98 8.09 -25.89
CA GLY A 618 5.82 7.80 -24.72
C GLY A 618 7.29 8.05 -25.03
N LYS A 619 7.74 7.71 -26.24
CA LYS A 619 9.09 8.00 -26.71
C LYS A 619 9.37 9.51 -26.78
N GLU A 620 8.40 10.32 -27.22
CA GLU A 620 8.57 11.79 -27.29
C GLU A 620 8.89 12.39 -25.90
N ILE A 621 8.30 11.86 -24.81
CA ILE A 621 8.60 12.30 -23.44
C ILE A 621 10.09 12.11 -23.12
N ARG A 622 10.75 11.08 -23.64
CA ARG A 622 12.17 10.83 -23.39
C ARG A 622 13.09 11.92 -23.98
N LYS A 623 12.64 12.68 -24.98
CA LYS A 623 13.37 13.82 -25.54
C LYS A 623 13.54 14.98 -24.56
N ALA A 624 12.71 15.03 -23.52
CA ALA A 624 12.83 16.05 -22.47
C ALA A 624 13.97 15.76 -21.48
N PHE A 625 14.53 14.55 -21.49
CA PHE A 625 15.61 14.17 -20.59
C PHE A 625 16.97 14.28 -21.29
N LEU A 626 17.77 15.20 -20.81
CA LEU A 626 19.00 15.66 -21.43
C LEU A 626 20.23 15.34 -20.59
N PRO A 627 21.42 15.22 -21.20
CA PRO A 627 22.68 15.23 -20.47
C PRO A 627 23.01 16.61 -19.90
N GLU A 628 24.02 16.68 -19.06
CA GLU A 628 24.67 17.92 -18.67
C GLU A 628 25.42 18.55 -19.85
N ASP A 629 25.79 19.82 -19.66
CA ASP A 629 26.57 20.54 -20.70
C ASP A 629 27.88 19.80 -20.98
N ASP A 630 28.26 19.72 -22.26
CA ASP A 630 29.43 18.99 -22.77
C ASP A 630 29.44 17.48 -22.49
N CYS A 631 28.29 16.92 -22.10
CA CYS A 631 28.07 15.49 -21.90
C CYS A 631 27.21 14.88 -23.03
N VAL A 632 27.14 13.57 -23.02
CA VAL A 632 26.17 12.75 -23.76
C VAL A 632 25.51 11.77 -22.80
N LEU A 633 24.32 11.26 -23.15
CA LEU A 633 23.76 10.11 -22.47
C LEU A 633 24.30 8.83 -23.13
N ILE A 634 24.75 7.89 -22.30
CA ILE A 634 25.00 6.50 -22.71
C ILE A 634 23.95 5.64 -22.01
N SER A 635 23.18 4.92 -22.80
CA SER A 635 22.29 3.86 -22.30
C SER A 635 22.87 2.50 -22.62
N SER A 636 22.79 1.56 -21.71
CA SER A 636 23.17 0.18 -21.94
C SER A 636 22.12 -0.76 -21.39
N ASP A 637 21.69 -1.72 -22.21
CA ASP A 637 20.60 -2.65 -21.96
C ASP A 637 21.08 -4.10 -22.14
N TYR A 638 20.63 -5.00 -21.27
CA TYR A 638 20.89 -6.43 -21.46
C TYR A 638 19.98 -7.02 -22.53
N HIS A 639 20.59 -7.73 -23.47
CA HIS A 639 19.80 -8.42 -24.49
C HIS A 639 19.16 -9.70 -23.96
N GLN A 640 17.81 -9.75 -23.97
CA GLN A 640 17.01 -10.93 -23.68
C GLN A 640 17.39 -11.65 -22.35
N ILE A 641 17.62 -10.88 -21.32
CA ILE A 641 18.20 -11.37 -20.06
C ILE A 641 17.38 -12.50 -19.42
N GLU A 642 16.06 -12.42 -19.41
CA GLU A 642 15.20 -13.43 -18.81
C GLU A 642 15.29 -14.77 -19.55
N LEU A 643 15.44 -14.75 -20.88
CA LEU A 643 15.63 -15.98 -21.69
C LEU A 643 17.03 -16.58 -21.48
N ARG A 644 18.05 -15.75 -21.29
CA ARG A 644 19.39 -16.21 -20.93
C ARG A 644 19.43 -16.83 -19.54
N MET A 645 18.72 -16.23 -18.57
CA MET A 645 18.53 -16.81 -17.23
C MET A 645 17.81 -18.15 -17.31
N LEU A 646 16.71 -18.24 -18.06
CA LEU A 646 15.97 -19.49 -18.25
C LEU A 646 16.85 -20.58 -18.87
N ALA A 647 17.60 -20.26 -19.95
CA ALA A 647 18.48 -21.21 -20.61
C ALA A 647 19.57 -21.73 -19.65
N HIS A 648 20.16 -20.86 -18.83
CA HIS A 648 21.16 -21.21 -17.82
C HIS A 648 20.57 -22.08 -16.73
N MET A 649 19.46 -21.63 -16.08
CA MET A 649 18.84 -22.29 -14.94
C MET A 649 18.26 -23.66 -15.30
N ALA A 650 17.68 -23.79 -16.48
CA ALA A 650 17.17 -25.05 -17.02
C ALA A 650 18.31 -25.95 -17.58
N ASN A 651 19.52 -25.40 -17.75
CA ASN A 651 20.62 -26.05 -18.46
C ASN A 651 20.20 -26.58 -19.86
N GLU A 652 19.43 -25.75 -20.62
CA GLU A 652 18.90 -26.12 -21.93
C GLU A 652 19.95 -25.93 -23.00
N THR A 653 20.59 -27.02 -23.41
CA THR A 653 21.76 -27.03 -24.27
C THR A 653 21.50 -26.35 -25.62
N SER A 654 20.35 -26.62 -26.23
CA SER A 654 19.99 -26.03 -27.54
C SER A 654 19.91 -24.48 -27.49
N LEU A 655 19.34 -23.92 -26.42
CA LEU A 655 19.31 -22.46 -26.23
C LEU A 655 20.68 -21.88 -25.86
N ILE A 656 21.45 -22.59 -25.01
CA ILE A 656 22.79 -22.15 -24.60
C ILE A 656 23.71 -22.06 -25.84
N GLU A 657 23.67 -23.07 -26.73
CA GLU A 657 24.45 -23.07 -27.97
C GLU A 657 23.99 -21.97 -28.91
N ALA A 658 22.67 -21.78 -29.11
CA ALA A 658 22.15 -20.71 -29.94
C ALA A 658 22.61 -19.32 -29.47
N PHE A 659 22.61 -19.08 -28.16
CA PHE A 659 23.16 -17.83 -27.62
C PHE A 659 24.68 -17.67 -27.81
N LYS A 660 25.43 -18.76 -27.68
CA LYS A 660 26.91 -18.73 -27.95
C LYS A 660 27.23 -18.45 -29.40
N GLU A 661 26.42 -18.95 -30.31
CA GLU A 661 26.57 -18.74 -31.77
C GLU A 661 25.99 -17.40 -32.24
N GLY A 662 25.34 -16.61 -31.34
CA GLY A 662 24.74 -15.32 -31.67
C GLY A 662 23.49 -15.43 -32.54
N ILE A 663 22.81 -16.58 -32.54
CA ILE A 663 21.56 -16.79 -33.28
C ILE A 663 20.42 -16.03 -32.61
N ASP A 664 19.58 -15.36 -33.41
CA ASP A 664 18.35 -14.74 -32.89
C ASP A 664 17.42 -15.81 -32.29
N ILE A 665 17.27 -15.77 -30.99
CA ILE A 665 16.56 -16.79 -30.22
C ILE A 665 15.08 -16.91 -30.61
N HIS A 666 14.44 -15.82 -31.05
CA HIS A 666 13.05 -15.87 -31.50
C HIS A 666 12.91 -16.54 -32.87
N THR A 667 13.88 -16.33 -33.75
CA THR A 667 13.99 -17.06 -35.05
C THR A 667 14.28 -18.53 -34.80
N LYS A 668 15.25 -18.86 -33.94
CA LYS A 668 15.56 -20.22 -33.52
C LYS A 668 14.33 -20.94 -32.98
N THR A 669 13.60 -20.33 -32.05
CA THR A 669 12.36 -20.88 -31.49
C THR A 669 11.30 -21.08 -32.59
N ALA A 670 11.16 -20.13 -33.52
CA ALA A 670 10.23 -20.29 -34.64
C ALA A 670 10.57 -21.50 -35.52
N MET A 671 11.86 -21.68 -35.85
CA MET A 671 12.34 -22.85 -36.60
C MET A 671 12.00 -24.16 -35.87
N ASP A 672 12.27 -24.22 -34.59
CA ASP A 672 12.09 -25.43 -33.79
C ASP A 672 10.59 -25.77 -33.54
N VAL A 673 9.77 -24.76 -33.27
CA VAL A 673 8.33 -24.93 -32.96
C VAL A 673 7.50 -25.15 -34.23
N PHE A 674 7.83 -24.47 -35.33
CA PHE A 674 7.08 -24.57 -36.59
C PHE A 674 7.70 -25.58 -37.56
N HIS A 675 8.88 -26.15 -37.22
CA HIS A 675 9.62 -27.13 -38.08
C HIS A 675 9.92 -26.52 -39.47
N LYS A 676 10.32 -25.26 -39.53
CA LYS A 676 10.66 -24.54 -40.74
C LYS A 676 12.15 -24.23 -40.80
N PRO A 677 12.83 -24.28 -41.96
CA PRO A 677 14.16 -23.73 -42.12
C PRO A 677 14.15 -22.20 -41.99
N GLN A 678 15.31 -21.62 -41.69
CA GLN A 678 15.46 -20.19 -41.38
C GLN A 678 14.92 -19.26 -42.48
N ASP A 679 15.13 -19.60 -43.73
CA ASP A 679 14.69 -18.85 -44.90
C ASP A 679 13.19 -18.87 -45.16
N GLU A 680 12.45 -19.79 -44.52
CA GLU A 680 10.99 -19.91 -44.57
C GLU A 680 10.30 -19.26 -43.34
N ILE A 681 11.06 -18.75 -42.35
CA ILE A 681 10.48 -18.10 -41.18
C ILE A 681 9.95 -16.73 -41.56
N THR A 682 8.64 -16.56 -41.45
CA THR A 682 7.98 -15.30 -41.67
C THR A 682 8.12 -14.34 -40.47
N PRO A 683 8.01 -13.00 -40.71
CA PRO A 683 7.94 -12.05 -39.58
C PRO A 683 6.83 -12.38 -38.56
N GLN A 684 5.73 -13.00 -38.99
CA GLN A 684 4.64 -13.44 -38.13
C GLN A 684 5.06 -14.66 -37.28
N ASP A 685 5.72 -15.64 -37.87
CA ASP A 685 6.24 -16.83 -37.15
C ASP A 685 7.20 -16.37 -36.03
N ARG A 686 8.13 -15.48 -36.35
CA ARG A 686 9.07 -14.90 -35.39
C ARG A 686 8.35 -14.13 -34.26
N ARG A 687 7.30 -13.38 -34.59
CA ARG A 687 6.49 -12.65 -33.60
C ARG A 687 5.74 -13.60 -32.68
N SER A 688 5.13 -14.66 -33.25
CA SER A 688 4.46 -15.70 -32.47
C SER A 688 5.43 -16.43 -31.57
N ALA A 689 6.62 -16.81 -32.04
CA ALA A 689 7.68 -17.41 -31.24
C ALA A 689 8.16 -16.48 -30.12
N LYS A 690 8.28 -15.18 -30.38
CA LYS A 690 8.59 -14.18 -29.34
C LYS A 690 7.54 -14.18 -28.23
N THR A 691 6.25 -14.21 -28.58
CA THR A 691 5.15 -14.26 -27.62
C THR A 691 5.18 -15.56 -26.80
N VAL A 692 5.46 -16.70 -27.43
CA VAL A 692 5.61 -17.98 -26.74
C VAL A 692 6.80 -17.96 -25.79
N ASN A 693 7.99 -17.50 -26.23
CA ASN A 693 9.19 -17.41 -25.41
C ASN A 693 8.95 -16.65 -24.10
N PHE A 694 8.38 -15.44 -24.20
CA PHE A 694 8.06 -14.64 -23.02
C PHE A 694 6.92 -15.26 -22.21
N GLY A 695 5.91 -15.81 -22.90
CA GLY A 695 4.81 -16.49 -22.25
C GLY A 695 5.28 -17.65 -21.34
N ILE A 696 6.21 -18.45 -21.81
CA ILE A 696 6.79 -19.56 -21.02
C ILE A 696 7.53 -19.04 -19.79
N VAL A 697 8.36 -17.98 -19.93
CA VAL A 697 9.04 -17.33 -18.78
C VAL A 697 8.04 -16.89 -17.71
N TYR A 698 6.87 -16.42 -18.12
CA TYR A 698 5.81 -15.96 -17.20
C TYR A 698 4.79 -17.05 -16.82
N GLY A 699 5.02 -18.30 -17.23
CA GLY A 699 4.12 -19.43 -16.93
C GLY A 699 2.73 -19.26 -17.57
N ILE A 700 2.68 -18.79 -18.81
CA ILE A 700 1.41 -18.53 -19.52
C ILE A 700 0.59 -19.81 -19.68
N SER A 701 -0.74 -19.69 -19.51
CA SER A 701 -1.67 -20.76 -19.83
C SER A 701 -2.03 -20.77 -21.32
N ASP A 702 -2.55 -21.90 -21.80
CA ASP A 702 -3.12 -22.05 -23.16
C ASP A 702 -4.19 -20.98 -23.45
N PHE A 703 -5.02 -20.64 -22.46
CA PHE A 703 -6.00 -19.55 -22.57
C PHE A 703 -5.31 -18.18 -22.73
N GLY A 704 -4.33 -17.87 -21.88
CA GLY A 704 -3.61 -16.60 -21.97
C GLY A 704 -2.85 -16.44 -23.29
N LEU A 705 -2.23 -17.52 -23.79
CA LEU A 705 -1.52 -17.49 -25.06
C LEU A 705 -2.48 -17.37 -26.25
N SER A 706 -3.66 -18.03 -26.20
CA SER A 706 -4.67 -17.92 -27.25
C SER A 706 -5.18 -16.48 -27.43
N GLU A 707 -5.41 -15.76 -26.32
CA GLU A 707 -5.80 -14.34 -26.33
C GLU A 707 -4.70 -13.45 -26.93
N GLN A 708 -3.42 -13.69 -26.58
CA GLN A 708 -2.30 -12.87 -27.06
C GLN A 708 -1.98 -13.08 -28.54
N LEU A 709 -2.14 -14.28 -29.03
CA LEU A 709 -1.86 -14.62 -30.43
C LEU A 709 -3.07 -14.47 -31.35
N GLY A 710 -4.30 -14.36 -30.78
CA GLY A 710 -5.53 -14.35 -31.56
C GLY A 710 -5.84 -15.70 -32.24
N VAL A 711 -5.40 -16.81 -31.61
CA VAL A 711 -5.59 -18.19 -32.14
C VAL A 711 -6.55 -18.97 -31.23
N SER A 712 -6.97 -20.16 -31.67
CA SER A 712 -7.79 -21.04 -30.83
C SER A 712 -6.98 -21.55 -29.63
N ARG A 713 -7.68 -21.90 -28.53
CA ARG A 713 -7.03 -22.50 -27.33
C ARG A 713 -6.30 -23.79 -27.65
N TYR A 714 -6.79 -24.56 -28.63
CA TYR A 714 -6.15 -25.78 -29.08
C TYR A 714 -4.80 -25.49 -29.75
N GLU A 715 -4.76 -24.51 -30.64
CA GLU A 715 -3.51 -24.10 -31.32
C GLU A 715 -2.51 -23.52 -30.31
N ALA A 716 -2.97 -22.72 -29.34
CA ALA A 716 -2.11 -22.20 -28.29
C ALA A 716 -1.51 -23.33 -27.42
N HIS A 717 -2.31 -24.34 -27.08
CA HIS A 717 -1.85 -25.53 -26.38
C HIS A 717 -0.79 -26.29 -27.22
N ASP A 718 -1.03 -26.48 -28.51
CA ASP A 718 -0.11 -27.16 -29.43
C ASP A 718 1.23 -26.39 -29.54
N PHE A 719 1.21 -25.05 -29.57
CA PHE A 719 2.42 -24.24 -29.55
C PHE A 719 3.23 -24.43 -28.25
N ILE A 720 2.56 -24.48 -27.08
CA ILE A 720 3.23 -24.74 -25.79
C ILE A 720 3.85 -26.15 -25.78
N GLU A 721 3.13 -27.17 -26.24
CA GLU A 721 3.62 -28.54 -26.27
C GLU A 721 4.82 -28.71 -27.25
N ARG A 722 4.77 -28.10 -28.41
CA ARG A 722 5.90 -28.08 -29.37
C ARG A 722 7.12 -27.36 -28.80
N TYR A 723 6.90 -26.23 -28.07
CA TYR A 723 7.98 -25.53 -27.40
C TYR A 723 8.68 -26.44 -26.38
N TYR A 724 7.92 -27.13 -25.53
CA TYR A 724 8.48 -28.02 -24.54
C TYR A 724 9.07 -29.30 -25.16
N ALA A 725 8.59 -29.74 -26.33
CA ALA A 725 9.20 -30.81 -27.08
C ALA A 725 10.56 -30.40 -27.67
N ALA A 726 10.68 -29.16 -28.14
CA ALA A 726 11.95 -28.60 -28.64
C ALA A 726 12.95 -28.32 -27.49
N TYR A 727 12.44 -27.92 -26.30
CA TYR A 727 13.24 -27.55 -25.14
C TYR A 727 12.85 -28.35 -23.88
N PRO A 728 13.11 -29.66 -23.84
CA PRO A 728 12.59 -30.55 -22.78
C PRO A 728 13.15 -30.26 -21.40
N LYS A 729 14.38 -29.73 -21.29
CA LYS A 729 14.97 -29.37 -20.00
C LYS A 729 14.29 -28.17 -19.36
N ILE A 730 13.69 -27.27 -20.15
CA ILE A 730 12.89 -26.17 -19.62
C ILE A 730 11.65 -26.72 -18.92
N ARG A 731 10.92 -27.68 -19.51
CA ARG A 731 9.78 -28.30 -18.87
C ARG A 731 10.17 -28.95 -17.54
N THR A 732 11.25 -29.76 -17.59
CA THR A 732 11.78 -30.41 -16.39
C THR A 732 12.13 -29.43 -15.28
N TYR A 733 12.73 -28.30 -15.65
CA TYR A 733 13.07 -27.22 -14.71
C TYR A 733 11.81 -26.59 -14.11
N MET A 734 10.81 -26.24 -14.92
CA MET A 734 9.57 -25.65 -14.45
C MET A 734 8.79 -26.56 -13.50
N ASP A 735 8.67 -27.84 -13.86
CA ASP A 735 8.01 -28.85 -13.00
C ASP A 735 8.76 -29.05 -11.68
N LYS A 736 10.11 -29.06 -11.73
CA LYS A 736 10.96 -29.16 -10.54
C LYS A 736 10.77 -27.99 -9.60
N ILE A 737 10.77 -26.73 -10.11
CA ILE A 737 10.62 -25.53 -9.29
C ILE A 737 9.24 -25.48 -8.63
N VAL A 738 8.18 -25.84 -9.34
CA VAL A 738 6.83 -25.92 -8.76
C VAL A 738 6.80 -26.94 -7.62
N LYS A 739 7.35 -28.12 -7.84
CA LYS A 739 7.41 -29.17 -6.81
C LYS A 739 8.24 -28.73 -5.60
N GLU A 740 9.42 -28.14 -5.80
CA GLU A 740 10.23 -27.61 -4.71
C GLU A 740 9.51 -26.51 -3.93
N CYS A 741 8.75 -25.64 -4.62
CA CYS A 741 7.93 -24.63 -3.99
C CYS A 741 6.77 -25.25 -3.18
N GLU A 742 6.13 -26.32 -3.68
CA GLU A 742 5.12 -27.06 -2.92
C GLU A 742 5.71 -27.71 -1.65
N GLU A 743 6.97 -28.12 -1.67
CA GLU A 743 7.64 -28.74 -0.51
C GLU A 743 8.14 -27.67 0.51
N LYS A 744 8.69 -26.55 0.03
CA LYS A 744 9.40 -25.56 0.87
C LYS A 744 8.55 -24.32 1.22
N GLY A 745 7.53 -23.99 0.40
CA GLY A 745 6.73 -22.77 0.50
C GLY A 745 7.36 -21.52 -0.14
N TYR A 746 8.57 -21.64 -0.70
CA TYR A 746 9.30 -20.54 -1.32
C TYR A 746 10.14 -20.99 -2.51
N VAL A 747 10.59 -20.00 -3.29
CA VAL A 747 11.59 -20.17 -4.37
C VAL A 747 12.78 -19.24 -4.15
N GLU A 748 13.92 -19.55 -4.79
CA GLU A 748 15.17 -18.79 -4.63
C GLU A 748 15.73 -18.35 -5.99
N THR A 749 16.37 -17.17 -6.02
CA THR A 749 17.19 -16.73 -7.16
C THR A 749 18.56 -17.40 -7.15
N LEU A 750 19.36 -17.18 -8.22
CA LEU A 750 20.75 -17.62 -8.28
C LEU A 750 21.64 -17.02 -7.17
N CYS A 751 21.27 -15.85 -6.64
CA CYS A 751 21.97 -15.20 -5.52
C CYS A 751 21.39 -15.58 -4.16
N GLY A 752 20.40 -16.48 -4.07
CA GLY A 752 19.79 -16.94 -2.83
C GLY A 752 18.71 -16.01 -2.27
N ARG A 753 18.19 -15.06 -3.05
CA ARG A 753 17.03 -14.25 -2.65
C ARG A 753 15.80 -15.14 -2.60
N ARG A 754 15.09 -15.13 -1.47
CA ARG A 754 13.87 -15.91 -1.26
C ARG A 754 12.63 -15.11 -1.58
N ARG A 755 11.67 -15.80 -2.18
CA ARG A 755 10.29 -15.34 -2.32
C ARG A 755 9.35 -16.40 -1.81
N GLU A 756 8.63 -16.10 -0.74
CA GLU A 756 7.55 -16.95 -0.24
C GLU A 756 6.35 -16.91 -1.17
N ILE A 757 5.72 -18.06 -1.40
CA ILE A 757 4.55 -18.21 -2.28
C ILE A 757 3.47 -19.01 -1.55
N PRO A 758 2.78 -18.39 -0.57
CA PRO A 758 1.72 -19.07 0.17
C PRO A 758 0.56 -19.54 -0.70
N GLU A 759 0.35 -18.89 -1.86
CA GLU A 759 -0.67 -19.25 -2.84
C GLU A 759 -0.52 -20.68 -3.40
N ILE A 760 0.67 -21.27 -3.33
CA ILE A 760 0.94 -22.61 -3.87
C ILE A 760 0.09 -23.70 -3.18
N HIS A 761 -0.28 -23.46 -1.92
CA HIS A 761 -1.09 -24.35 -1.09
C HIS A 761 -2.56 -23.95 -0.99
N ASP A 762 -2.98 -22.90 -1.71
CA ASP A 762 -4.35 -22.42 -1.62
C ASP A 762 -5.35 -23.46 -2.15
N LYS A 763 -6.47 -23.63 -1.46
CA LYS A 763 -7.56 -24.54 -1.86
C LYS A 763 -8.24 -24.10 -3.14
N ASN A 764 -8.29 -22.79 -3.39
CA ASN A 764 -8.84 -22.22 -4.62
C ASN A 764 -7.92 -22.53 -5.80
N HIS A 765 -8.45 -23.23 -6.80
CA HIS A 765 -7.70 -23.62 -8.00
C HIS A 765 -7.06 -22.42 -8.73
N ALA A 766 -7.79 -21.31 -8.89
CA ALA A 766 -7.26 -20.12 -9.59
C ALA A 766 -6.10 -19.49 -8.84
N THR A 767 -6.17 -19.40 -7.50
CA THR A 767 -5.10 -18.91 -6.63
C THR A 767 -3.89 -19.83 -6.66
N ARG A 768 -4.12 -21.14 -6.58
CA ARG A 768 -3.03 -22.13 -6.65
C ARG A 768 -2.31 -22.08 -8.00
N GLU A 769 -3.03 -21.99 -9.11
CA GLU A 769 -2.42 -21.84 -10.44
C GLU A 769 -1.67 -20.51 -10.57
N PHE A 770 -2.14 -19.43 -9.92
CA PHE A 770 -1.36 -18.20 -9.81
C PHE A 770 -0.06 -18.43 -9.02
N GLY A 771 -0.11 -19.16 -7.89
CA GLY A 771 1.07 -19.55 -7.11
C GLY A 771 2.08 -20.34 -7.93
N LYS A 772 1.64 -21.31 -8.75
CA LYS A 772 2.53 -22.07 -9.65
C LYS A 772 3.22 -21.17 -10.68
N ARG A 773 2.48 -20.25 -11.30
CA ARG A 773 3.09 -19.28 -12.24
C ARG A 773 4.09 -18.36 -11.54
N ALA A 774 3.77 -17.91 -10.34
CA ALA A 774 4.68 -17.10 -9.53
C ALA A 774 5.96 -17.88 -9.17
N ALA A 775 5.85 -19.18 -8.86
CA ALA A 775 6.98 -20.06 -8.57
C ALA A 775 7.90 -20.25 -9.79
N MET A 776 7.34 -20.41 -10.99
CA MET A 776 8.10 -20.55 -12.24
C MET A 776 8.83 -19.25 -12.61
N ASN A 777 8.16 -18.11 -12.48
CA ASN A 777 8.68 -16.82 -12.92
C ASN A 777 9.68 -16.19 -11.93
N ALA A 778 9.41 -16.26 -10.62
CA ALA A 778 10.18 -15.50 -9.62
C ALA A 778 11.68 -15.80 -9.61
N PRO A 779 12.19 -17.03 -9.75
CA PRO A 779 13.62 -17.29 -9.82
C PRO A 779 14.28 -16.64 -11.03
N ILE A 780 13.61 -16.65 -12.19
CA ILE A 780 14.14 -16.08 -13.45
C ILE A 780 14.18 -14.57 -13.36
N GLN A 781 13.05 -13.96 -13.05
CA GLN A 781 12.93 -12.50 -12.94
C GLN A 781 13.79 -11.93 -11.81
N GLY A 782 13.82 -12.62 -10.66
CA GLY A 782 14.63 -12.20 -9.51
C GLY A 782 16.12 -12.33 -9.79
N SER A 783 16.59 -13.39 -10.48
CA SER A 783 17.98 -13.52 -10.86
C SER A 783 18.42 -12.47 -11.88
N ALA A 784 17.54 -12.05 -12.78
CA ALA A 784 17.78 -10.93 -13.69
C ALA A 784 17.88 -9.60 -12.91
N ALA A 785 17.04 -9.41 -11.88
CA ALA A 785 17.12 -8.24 -11.00
C ALA A 785 18.43 -8.23 -10.17
N ASP A 786 18.83 -9.37 -9.65
CA ASP A 786 20.09 -9.50 -8.90
C ASP A 786 21.30 -9.22 -9.82
N LEU A 787 21.25 -9.67 -11.08
CA LEU A 787 22.31 -9.39 -12.06
C LEU A 787 22.47 -7.89 -12.33
N ILE A 788 21.38 -7.16 -12.56
CA ILE A 788 21.49 -5.71 -12.81
C ILE A 788 22.02 -4.97 -11.58
N LYS A 789 21.65 -5.38 -10.37
CA LYS A 789 22.17 -4.83 -9.10
C LYS A 789 23.68 -5.06 -8.99
N LEU A 790 24.16 -6.26 -9.29
CA LEU A 790 25.60 -6.56 -9.32
C LEU A 790 26.33 -5.73 -10.37
N ALA A 791 25.76 -5.58 -11.58
CA ALA A 791 26.32 -4.73 -12.63
C ALA A 791 26.45 -3.27 -12.16
N MET A 792 25.41 -2.73 -11.50
CA MET A 792 25.44 -1.37 -10.95
C MET A 792 26.58 -1.18 -9.96
N ILE A 793 26.76 -2.11 -9.03
CA ILE A 793 27.83 -2.08 -8.01
C ILE A 793 29.20 -2.18 -8.67
N HIS A 794 29.38 -3.13 -9.60
CA HIS A 794 30.67 -3.32 -10.31
C HIS A 794 31.04 -2.09 -11.13
N ILE A 795 30.11 -1.54 -11.90
CA ILE A 795 30.35 -0.36 -12.73
C ILE A 795 30.68 0.85 -11.84
N ASP A 796 29.95 1.08 -10.77
CA ASP A 796 30.22 2.18 -9.83
C ASP A 796 31.63 2.07 -9.24
N GLN A 797 32.07 0.86 -8.84
CA GLN A 797 33.43 0.63 -8.35
C GLN A 797 34.46 0.86 -9.45
N MET A 798 34.24 0.35 -10.66
CA MET A 798 35.15 0.56 -11.80
C MET A 798 35.27 2.03 -12.18
N MET A 799 34.16 2.79 -12.10
CA MET A 799 34.19 4.24 -12.35
C MET A 799 35.01 4.99 -11.29
N LYS A 800 34.87 4.62 -9.99
CA LYS A 800 35.67 5.17 -8.89
C LYS A 800 37.17 4.86 -9.08
N ASP A 801 37.53 3.62 -9.42
CA ASP A 801 38.91 3.19 -9.64
C ASP A 801 39.56 3.91 -10.85
N ALA A 802 38.80 4.11 -11.93
CA ALA A 802 39.21 4.86 -13.10
C ALA A 802 39.21 6.38 -12.92
N LYS A 803 38.62 6.87 -11.80
CA LYS A 803 38.49 8.29 -11.45
C LYS A 803 37.81 9.12 -12.54
N VAL A 804 36.82 8.54 -13.24
CA VAL A 804 36.03 9.25 -14.25
C VAL A 804 35.05 10.21 -13.60
N LYS A 805 34.67 11.27 -14.33
CA LYS A 805 33.67 12.24 -13.92
C LYS A 805 32.24 11.80 -14.27
N SER A 806 32.11 10.84 -15.14
CA SER A 806 30.83 10.24 -15.56
C SER A 806 30.01 9.79 -14.38
N LYS A 807 28.68 9.82 -14.50
CA LYS A 807 27.74 9.45 -13.44
C LYS A 807 26.71 8.44 -13.96
N MET A 808 26.42 7.42 -13.17
CA MET A 808 25.23 6.58 -13.35
C MET A 808 24.03 7.37 -12.82
N ILE A 809 22.98 7.55 -13.63
CA ILE A 809 21.88 8.45 -13.29
C ILE A 809 20.52 7.76 -13.25
N LEU A 810 20.27 6.77 -14.12
CA LEU A 810 19.00 6.05 -14.11
C LEU A 810 19.19 4.54 -14.28
N GLN A 811 18.26 3.80 -13.65
CA GLN A 811 18.03 2.39 -13.90
C GLN A 811 16.56 2.21 -14.30
N VAL A 812 16.29 1.61 -15.46
CA VAL A 812 14.95 1.40 -16.01
C VAL A 812 14.85 -0.02 -16.55
N HIS A 813 14.17 -0.91 -15.83
CA HIS A 813 14.09 -2.35 -16.13
C HIS A 813 15.46 -3.00 -16.17
N ASP A 814 15.94 -3.36 -17.38
CA ASP A 814 17.26 -3.99 -17.64
C ASP A 814 18.28 -2.98 -18.20
N GLU A 815 17.93 -1.68 -18.23
CA GLU A 815 18.68 -0.58 -18.83
C GLU A 815 19.35 0.27 -17.75
N LEU A 816 20.62 0.63 -17.95
CA LEU A 816 21.37 1.61 -17.16
C LEU A 816 21.70 2.82 -18.00
N ILE A 817 21.53 4.02 -17.45
CA ILE A 817 21.76 5.29 -18.16
C ILE A 817 22.80 6.10 -17.40
N PHE A 818 23.74 6.63 -18.15
CA PHE A 818 24.88 7.39 -17.65
C PHE A 818 24.94 8.78 -18.29
N ASN A 819 25.28 9.77 -17.50
CA ASN A 819 25.69 11.09 -17.97
C ASN A 819 27.20 11.10 -18.12
N VAL A 820 27.70 11.28 -19.32
CA VAL A 820 29.10 11.04 -19.67
C VAL A 820 29.70 12.24 -20.39
N PRO A 821 30.77 12.87 -19.86
CA PRO A 821 31.54 13.86 -20.56
C PRO A 821 32.06 13.32 -21.91
N LYS A 822 32.05 14.13 -22.95
CA LYS A 822 32.41 13.71 -24.33
C LYS A 822 33.80 13.07 -24.42
N GLU A 823 34.75 13.55 -23.60
CA GLU A 823 36.10 13.00 -23.52
C GLU A 823 36.17 11.62 -22.84
N GLU A 824 35.17 11.20 -22.10
CA GLU A 824 35.14 9.92 -21.37
C GLU A 824 34.33 8.83 -22.09
N VAL A 825 33.71 9.12 -23.24
CA VAL A 825 32.82 8.20 -23.95
C VAL A 825 33.47 6.83 -24.22
N ASP A 826 34.69 6.78 -24.76
CA ASP A 826 35.35 5.51 -25.13
C ASP A 826 35.68 4.67 -23.89
N ILE A 827 36.18 5.31 -22.83
CA ILE A 827 36.47 4.60 -21.56
C ILE A 827 35.20 4.11 -20.93
N MET A 828 34.15 4.93 -20.90
CA MET A 828 32.86 4.58 -20.30
C MET A 828 32.15 3.44 -21.02
N LYS A 829 32.17 3.41 -22.35
CA LYS A 829 31.65 2.26 -23.11
C LYS A 829 32.33 0.96 -22.71
N LYS A 830 33.64 0.98 -22.50
CA LYS A 830 34.37 -0.21 -22.07
C LYS A 830 34.00 -0.59 -20.64
N LEU A 831 34.00 0.36 -19.69
CA LEU A 831 33.67 0.10 -18.29
C LEU A 831 32.23 -0.44 -18.14
N ILE A 832 31.28 0.15 -18.84
CA ILE A 832 29.89 -0.28 -18.84
C ILE A 832 29.77 -1.70 -19.39
N ASN A 833 30.32 -1.95 -20.59
CA ASN A 833 30.27 -3.28 -21.20
C ASN A 833 30.93 -4.33 -20.29
N ASP A 834 32.15 -4.07 -19.82
CA ASP A 834 32.90 -5.00 -18.97
C ASP A 834 32.14 -5.26 -17.64
N GLY A 835 31.56 -4.22 -17.01
CA GLY A 835 30.81 -4.32 -15.77
C GLY A 835 29.49 -5.07 -15.93
N MET A 836 28.79 -4.90 -17.07
CA MET A 836 27.54 -5.63 -17.32
C MET A 836 27.81 -7.08 -17.71
N VAL A 837 28.72 -7.32 -18.67
CA VAL A 837 28.97 -8.68 -19.19
C VAL A 837 29.59 -9.60 -18.14
N ASN A 838 30.38 -9.07 -17.20
CA ASN A 838 31.07 -9.85 -16.19
C ASN A 838 30.37 -9.82 -14.81
N ALA A 839 29.17 -9.23 -14.70
CA ALA A 839 28.47 -9.10 -13.42
C ALA A 839 28.09 -10.44 -12.78
N MET A 840 27.87 -11.48 -13.60
CA MET A 840 27.54 -12.82 -13.14
C MET A 840 28.07 -13.89 -14.11
N HIS A 841 28.58 -14.99 -13.59
CA HIS A 841 29.03 -16.10 -14.41
C HIS A 841 27.88 -17.05 -14.77
N LEU A 842 27.50 -17.02 -16.05
CA LEU A 842 26.47 -17.90 -16.61
C LEU A 842 27.08 -18.85 -17.65
N GLN A 843 26.41 -19.96 -17.95
CA GLN A 843 26.77 -20.84 -19.09
C GLN A 843 26.45 -20.19 -20.45
N VAL A 844 25.62 -19.15 -20.43
CA VAL A 844 25.20 -18.35 -21.56
C VAL A 844 25.97 -17.02 -21.52
N PRO A 845 26.56 -16.55 -22.61
CA PRO A 845 27.25 -15.27 -22.64
C PRO A 845 26.25 -14.16 -22.38
N LEU A 846 26.59 -13.23 -21.49
CA LEU A 846 25.86 -11.98 -21.31
C LEU A 846 26.29 -10.99 -22.39
N THR A 847 25.36 -10.26 -22.95
CA THR A 847 25.62 -9.21 -23.94
C THR A 847 24.87 -7.95 -23.53
N ALA A 848 25.56 -6.82 -23.60
CA ALA A 848 25.00 -5.51 -23.39
C ALA A 848 25.39 -4.60 -24.54
N GLU A 849 24.48 -3.80 -25.02
CA GLU A 849 24.71 -2.85 -26.11
C GLU A 849 24.63 -1.43 -25.57
N CYS A 850 25.68 -0.62 -25.93
CA CYS A 850 25.72 0.78 -25.54
C CYS A 850 25.27 1.66 -26.70
N SER A 851 24.24 2.44 -26.50
CA SER A 851 23.77 3.49 -27.38
C SER A 851 24.15 4.87 -26.84
N ILE A 852 24.41 5.83 -27.72
CA ILE A 852 24.74 7.21 -27.32
C ILE A 852 23.70 8.15 -27.90
N GLY A 853 23.28 9.13 -27.13
CA GLY A 853 22.36 10.15 -27.60
C GLY A 853 22.58 11.52 -26.97
N SER A 854 22.05 12.53 -27.65
CA SER A 854 21.94 13.90 -27.12
C SER A 854 20.74 14.07 -26.17
N ASP A 855 19.87 13.06 -26.10
CA ASP A 855 18.76 12.92 -25.18
C ASP A 855 18.49 11.43 -24.92
N TRP A 856 17.56 11.13 -24.01
CA TRP A 856 17.22 9.74 -23.65
C TRP A 856 16.48 8.99 -24.79
N TYR A 857 15.84 9.71 -25.71
CA TYR A 857 15.21 9.09 -26.89
C TYR A 857 16.27 8.56 -27.86
N GLU A 858 17.29 9.35 -28.15
CA GLU A 858 18.38 8.97 -29.07
C GLU A 858 19.34 7.94 -28.46
N ALA A 859 19.49 7.95 -27.14
CA ALA A 859 20.33 7.00 -26.41
C ALA A 859 19.76 5.57 -26.35
N LYS A 860 18.72 5.25 -27.14
CA LYS A 860 18.08 3.92 -27.11
C LYS A 860 18.08 3.23 -28.51
#